data_6036dfad17f186bd3e2baf4415ee6bf9
#
_entry.id   6036dfad17f186bd3e2baf4415ee6bf9
#
_cell.length_a   1.000
_cell.length_b   1.000
_cell.length_c   1.000
_cell.angle_alpha   90.00
_cell.angle_beta   90.00
_cell.angle_gamma   90.00
#
_symmetry.space_group_name_H-M   'P 1'
#
loop_
_entity.id
_entity.type
_entity.pdbx_description
1 polymer ?
#
loop_
_entity_poly.entity_id
_entity_poly.type
_entity_poly.pdbx_seq_one_letter_code
_entity_poly.pdbx_strand_id
1 'polypeptide(L)'
;MKEYLASQVRNVAILGHLGSGKTSLAESVLYVGKAIAKKGEVERKSTVSDYLVEEQTRQTSLSTALLPVEWNGFKINFLDTPGSEEFVGEVENDLTVCSGAVLLIDATKGVEVGTERLWDELRSRNIPTIIFINKMDKENVKFEKVLENIKSSFGPRAIPLCWPIGQENDFRGFVDAIDKKAQIFNGKQLVDAEIPAELTDQLEELTMTISEAVAETSEELLEKFFGGEELTPAEVKQGVRTGTLSGDIFPIIVGSATKDITVDALLSMIGAYLPSPVDQAGMKAINTKDGSELAKEVKEEEPFSAYVFKTLVDPFLGTISFFKVQTGSTANLAEVYVPNIDANAKVGQFITLMGKNQIAVDVLHAGDIGAVAKMGELATGYTMCDKKAQVRYVAPELPTPVIYVAIAAKTKQDEDKMSTSLQKLNLEDPSFEIKRNPETAQLLIGGQGMTHIGYILEKMKNMFKVEVTQSDQKIVYRETIRKTGAAQGRHKKQSGGAGQFGDVWIRFEPSEVDFEFASEVVGGSVPKNYFPAVEKGLQDCLVHGPLAGFPVIGVRAVLYDGSYHPVDSNEISFKIAAALSFKEACKLIKPTILEPVMEVKVIVKSDYVGDVMGDMNKRRGQVLGIDPLPNGKQCITAEVPEAEITKYATDLKAMTQASGRFSRRFVRYADVPEHLVAKIIAEYKKEN
;
A
#
# COMPACT_ATOMS: atom_id res chain seq x y z
N MET A 1 9.75 31.59 3.43
CA MET A 1 8.78 31.37 2.34
C MET A 1 7.65 32.37 2.54
N LYS A 2 7.04 32.90 1.48
CA LYS A 2 5.90 33.81 1.59
C LYS A 2 4.65 33.08 2.09
N GLU A 3 3.70 33.79 2.64
CA GLU A 3 2.37 33.27 2.94
C GLU A 3 1.52 33.23 1.66
N TYR A 4 0.74 32.16 1.48
CA TYR A 4 -0.11 31.93 0.32
C TYR A 4 -1.51 31.56 0.77
N LEU A 5 -2.53 32.15 0.14
CA LEU A 5 -3.92 31.76 0.33
C LEU A 5 -4.22 30.44 -0.39
N ALA A 6 -5.26 29.73 0.03
CA ALA A 6 -5.65 28.43 -0.54
C ALA A 6 -5.82 28.45 -2.07
N SER A 7 -6.33 29.55 -2.65
CA SER A 7 -6.47 29.71 -4.12
C SER A 7 -5.13 29.78 -4.88
N GLN A 8 -4.06 30.16 -4.17
CA GLN A 8 -2.71 30.28 -4.73
C GLN A 8 -1.85 29.03 -4.52
N VAL A 9 -2.32 28.05 -3.77
CA VAL A 9 -1.62 26.80 -3.51
C VAL A 9 -1.97 25.75 -4.58
N ARG A 10 -1.00 24.91 -4.94
CA ARG A 10 -1.19 23.70 -5.74
C ARG A 10 -0.46 22.55 -5.06
N ASN A 11 -1.17 21.51 -4.65
CA ASN A 11 -0.59 20.28 -4.11
C ASN A 11 -0.56 19.24 -5.24
N VAL A 12 0.61 18.91 -5.74
CA VAL A 12 0.77 18.16 -7.00
C VAL A 12 1.59 16.91 -6.77
N ALA A 13 1.00 15.75 -7.03
CA ALA A 13 1.72 14.48 -7.03
C ALA A 13 2.46 14.28 -8.37
N ILE A 14 3.77 14.00 -8.31
CA ILE A 14 4.56 13.56 -9.47
C ILE A 14 4.50 12.04 -9.53
N LEU A 15 3.79 11.52 -10.53
CA LEU A 15 3.50 10.10 -10.69
C LEU A 15 4.09 9.55 -11.98
N GLY A 16 4.29 8.25 -12.06
CA GLY A 16 4.75 7.57 -13.27
C GLY A 16 5.46 6.26 -12.95
N HIS A 17 5.65 5.43 -13.96
CA HIS A 17 6.34 4.15 -13.81
C HIS A 17 7.77 4.32 -13.28
N LEU A 18 8.34 3.25 -12.74
CA LEU A 18 9.73 3.21 -12.29
C LEU A 18 10.68 3.57 -13.45
N GLY A 19 11.56 4.56 -13.24
CA GLY A 19 12.51 5.01 -14.25
C GLY A 19 11.94 6.01 -15.28
N SER A 20 10.68 6.48 -15.16
CA SER A 20 10.12 7.52 -16.05
C SER A 20 10.78 8.90 -15.91
N GLY A 21 11.57 9.12 -14.83
CA GLY A 21 12.30 10.37 -14.60
C GLY A 21 11.62 11.34 -13.64
N LYS A 22 10.78 10.84 -12.73
CA LYS A 22 10.10 11.64 -11.70
C LYS A 22 11.06 12.47 -10.87
N THR A 23 12.05 11.85 -10.25
CA THR A 23 13.07 12.52 -9.45
C THR A 23 13.89 13.51 -10.26
N SER A 24 14.20 13.20 -11.55
CA SER A 24 14.85 14.14 -12.45
C SER A 24 13.96 15.37 -12.75
N LEU A 25 12.62 15.16 -12.87
CA LEU A 25 11.69 16.27 -13.02
C LEU A 25 11.58 17.06 -11.70
N ALA A 26 11.54 16.39 -10.56
CA ALA A 26 11.54 17.03 -9.24
C ALA A 26 12.74 17.96 -9.05
N GLU A 27 13.94 17.51 -9.41
CA GLU A 27 15.14 18.34 -9.40
C GLU A 27 15.07 19.50 -10.40
N SER A 28 14.49 19.26 -11.58
CA SER A 28 14.34 20.27 -12.61
C SER A 28 13.37 21.37 -12.21
N VAL A 29 12.19 21.03 -11.63
CA VAL A 29 11.23 22.03 -11.15
C VAL A 29 11.79 22.87 -10.01
N LEU A 30 12.59 22.27 -9.11
CA LEU A 30 13.28 23.01 -8.06
C LEU A 30 14.32 24.00 -8.63
N TYR A 31 15.09 23.56 -9.63
CA TYR A 31 16.15 24.38 -10.25
C TYR A 31 15.55 25.52 -11.09
N VAL A 32 14.61 25.21 -11.97
CA VAL A 32 13.94 26.19 -12.82
C VAL A 32 13.12 27.20 -11.98
N GLY A 33 12.45 26.70 -10.93
CA GLY A 33 11.74 27.51 -9.94
C GLY A 33 12.65 28.27 -8.96
N LYS A 34 14.00 28.16 -9.13
CA LYS A 34 15.01 28.82 -8.30
C LYS A 34 14.92 28.48 -6.80
N ALA A 35 14.33 27.36 -6.45
CA ALA A 35 14.29 26.85 -5.09
C ALA A 35 15.67 26.28 -4.66
N ILE A 36 16.44 25.79 -5.62
CA ILE A 36 17.83 25.33 -5.45
C ILE A 36 18.78 26.05 -6.42
N ALA A 37 20.02 26.28 -5.99
CA ALA A 37 21.03 26.96 -6.80
C ALA A 37 21.71 26.02 -7.82
N LYS A 38 21.71 24.72 -7.57
CA LYS A 38 22.34 23.68 -8.41
C LYS A 38 21.46 22.46 -8.43
N LYS A 39 21.19 21.96 -9.64
CA LYS A 39 20.44 20.74 -9.88
C LYS A 39 21.22 19.51 -9.45
N GLY A 40 20.57 18.58 -8.73
CA GLY A 40 21.11 17.29 -8.39
C GLY A 40 20.93 16.26 -9.51
N GLU A 41 21.64 15.14 -9.39
CA GLU A 41 21.58 14.01 -10.31
C GLU A 41 21.44 12.71 -9.51
N VAL A 42 20.55 11.81 -9.93
CA VAL A 42 20.29 10.53 -9.26
C VAL A 42 21.55 9.66 -9.23
N GLU A 43 22.27 9.58 -10.35
CA GLU A 43 23.49 8.79 -10.50
C GLU A 43 24.62 9.29 -9.59
N ARG A 44 24.63 10.59 -9.29
CA ARG A 44 25.59 11.22 -8.37
C ARG A 44 25.13 11.25 -6.92
N LYS A 45 23.94 10.71 -6.63
CA LYS A 45 23.36 10.68 -5.28
C LYS A 45 23.26 12.08 -4.65
N SER A 46 22.97 13.08 -5.46
CA SER A 46 23.01 14.50 -5.07
C SER A 46 21.66 15.20 -5.17
N THR A 47 20.58 14.44 -5.39
CA THR A 47 19.22 14.97 -5.47
C THR A 47 18.71 15.42 -4.11
N VAL A 48 17.85 16.41 -4.12
CA VAL A 48 17.14 16.90 -2.91
C VAL A 48 16.07 15.91 -2.48
N SER A 49 15.41 15.27 -3.44
CA SER A 49 14.31 14.34 -3.25
C SER A 49 14.77 13.02 -2.61
N ASP A 50 15.73 12.32 -3.23
CA ASP A 50 16.26 11.04 -2.75
C ASP A 50 17.40 11.29 -1.74
N TYR A 51 17.07 11.68 -0.53
CA TYR A 51 18.05 12.02 0.51
C TYR A 51 18.30 10.89 1.51
N LEU A 52 17.48 9.84 1.54
CA LEU A 52 17.69 8.67 2.39
C LEU A 52 18.85 7.83 1.87
N VAL A 53 19.64 7.28 2.78
CA VAL A 53 20.80 6.43 2.42
C VAL A 53 20.37 5.23 1.58
N GLU A 54 19.22 4.67 1.89
CA GLU A 54 18.60 3.54 1.20
C GLU A 54 18.22 3.89 -0.24
N GLU A 55 17.67 5.09 -0.48
CA GLU A 55 17.35 5.63 -1.81
C GLU A 55 18.60 5.87 -2.64
N GLN A 56 19.58 6.53 -2.04
CA GLN A 56 20.86 6.81 -2.69
C GLN A 56 21.63 5.54 -3.03
N THR A 57 21.53 4.50 -2.20
CA THR A 57 22.19 3.22 -2.46
C THR A 57 21.54 2.48 -3.62
N ARG A 58 20.22 2.53 -3.70
CA ARG A 58 19.40 1.85 -4.72
C ARG A 58 19.17 2.70 -5.97
N GLN A 59 19.48 4.00 -5.91
CA GLN A 59 19.19 5.01 -6.95
C GLN A 59 17.71 5.00 -7.36
N THR A 60 16.84 4.91 -6.35
CA THR A 60 15.39 4.78 -6.52
C THR A 60 14.69 5.39 -5.32
N SER A 61 13.67 6.20 -5.54
CA SER A 61 12.81 6.76 -4.50
C SER A 61 12.03 5.64 -3.80
N LEU A 62 12.05 5.63 -2.49
CA LEU A 62 11.38 4.65 -1.62
C LEU A 62 10.33 5.32 -0.73
N SER A 63 10.43 6.63 -0.55
CA SER A 63 9.56 7.44 0.30
C SER A 63 9.28 8.76 -0.40
N THR A 64 8.08 9.30 -0.24
CA THR A 64 7.69 10.56 -0.88
C THR A 64 8.45 11.74 -0.30
N ALA A 65 8.99 12.60 -1.16
CA ALA A 65 9.61 13.87 -0.78
C ALA A 65 8.69 15.05 -1.07
N LEU A 66 8.57 15.96 -0.08
CA LEU A 66 7.89 17.25 -0.25
C LEU A 66 8.88 18.27 -0.80
N LEU A 67 8.49 18.96 -1.88
CA LEU A 67 9.33 19.89 -2.64
C LEU A 67 8.54 21.14 -2.99
N PRO A 68 8.54 22.17 -2.15
CA PRO A 68 7.81 23.42 -2.41
C PRO A 68 8.57 24.32 -3.40
N VAL A 69 7.82 24.84 -4.37
CA VAL A 69 8.32 25.77 -5.40
C VAL A 69 7.41 27.00 -5.48
N GLU A 70 7.98 28.19 -5.54
CA GLU A 70 7.25 29.44 -5.80
C GLU A 70 7.34 29.78 -7.30
N TRP A 71 6.20 29.89 -7.99
CA TRP A 71 6.14 30.18 -9.42
C TRP A 71 4.96 31.06 -9.78
N ASN A 72 5.23 32.21 -10.41
CA ASN A 72 4.22 33.16 -10.96
C ASN A 72 3.06 33.47 -9.98
N GLY A 73 3.38 33.64 -8.69
CA GLY A 73 2.39 33.96 -7.65
C GLY A 73 1.69 32.74 -7.04
N PHE A 74 2.06 31.54 -7.44
CA PHE A 74 1.62 30.28 -6.85
C PHE A 74 2.69 29.66 -5.98
N LYS A 75 2.27 28.95 -4.94
CA LYS A 75 3.06 27.97 -4.21
C LYS A 75 2.67 26.59 -4.68
N ILE A 76 3.61 25.88 -5.27
CA ILE A 76 3.38 24.51 -5.74
C ILE A 76 4.12 23.55 -4.79
N ASN A 77 3.39 22.74 -4.04
CA ASN A 77 3.92 21.69 -3.20
C ASN A 77 3.97 20.40 -4.05
N PHE A 78 5.13 20.06 -4.57
CA PHE A 78 5.32 18.78 -5.25
C PHE A 78 5.52 17.66 -4.25
N LEU A 79 4.85 16.53 -4.51
CA LEU A 79 5.04 15.26 -3.83
C LEU A 79 5.73 14.32 -4.83
N ASP A 80 7.06 14.17 -4.71
CA ASP A 80 7.83 13.25 -5.57
C ASP A 80 7.66 11.83 -5.03
N THR A 81 6.80 11.04 -5.71
CA THR A 81 6.35 9.74 -5.24
C THR A 81 7.26 8.59 -5.69
N PRO A 82 7.36 7.50 -4.91
CA PRO A 82 8.00 6.28 -5.36
C PRO A 82 7.35 5.71 -6.63
N GLY A 83 8.17 5.22 -7.57
CA GLY A 83 7.67 4.62 -8.81
C GLY A 83 7.47 3.10 -8.75
N SER A 84 7.95 2.45 -7.69
CA SER A 84 7.79 1.03 -7.49
C SER A 84 6.45 0.70 -6.84
N GLU A 85 5.76 -0.30 -7.35
CA GLU A 85 4.48 -0.78 -6.82
C GLU A 85 4.55 -1.28 -5.38
N GLU A 86 5.73 -1.63 -4.90
CA GLU A 86 5.91 -2.10 -3.53
C GLU A 86 5.76 -0.97 -2.49
N PHE A 87 5.80 0.29 -2.93
CA PHE A 87 5.58 1.49 -2.09
C PHE A 87 4.26 2.20 -2.37
N VAL A 88 3.25 1.45 -2.82
CA VAL A 88 1.92 1.99 -3.13
C VAL A 88 1.26 2.67 -1.91
N GLY A 89 1.60 2.28 -0.68
CA GLY A 89 1.10 2.93 0.54
C GLY A 89 1.48 4.42 0.63
N GLU A 90 2.68 4.80 0.18
CA GLU A 90 3.10 6.21 0.06
C GLU A 90 2.20 6.94 -0.95
N VAL A 91 2.01 6.36 -2.14
CA VAL A 91 1.18 6.94 -3.20
C VAL A 91 -0.27 7.14 -2.75
N GLU A 92 -0.85 6.17 -2.02
CA GLU A 92 -2.21 6.26 -1.48
C GLU A 92 -2.39 7.47 -0.55
N ASN A 93 -1.42 7.68 0.34
CA ASN A 93 -1.42 8.82 1.25
C ASN A 93 -1.26 10.15 0.49
N ASP A 94 -0.39 10.21 -0.51
CA ASP A 94 -0.16 11.41 -1.31
C ASP A 94 -1.39 11.80 -2.14
N LEU A 95 -2.06 10.82 -2.74
CA LEU A 95 -3.30 11.05 -3.51
C LEU A 95 -4.46 11.55 -2.63
N THR A 96 -4.40 11.33 -1.32
CA THR A 96 -5.39 11.85 -0.36
C THR A 96 -5.25 13.35 -0.15
N VAL A 97 -4.05 13.91 -0.28
CA VAL A 97 -3.75 15.32 0.00
C VAL A 97 -3.46 16.16 -1.23
N CYS A 98 -3.11 15.56 -2.36
CA CYS A 98 -2.84 16.30 -3.59
C CYS A 98 -4.13 16.92 -4.18
N SER A 99 -3.97 18.04 -4.87
CA SER A 99 -5.05 18.69 -5.60
C SER A 99 -5.10 18.22 -7.06
N GLY A 100 -3.96 17.86 -7.63
CA GLY A 100 -3.82 17.38 -8.98
C GLY A 100 -2.54 16.55 -9.12
N ALA A 101 -2.33 15.99 -10.30
CA ALA A 101 -1.18 15.16 -10.59
C ALA A 101 -0.50 15.53 -11.90
N VAL A 102 0.82 15.28 -11.94
CA VAL A 102 1.61 15.23 -13.18
C VAL A 102 1.99 13.77 -13.42
N LEU A 103 1.43 13.15 -14.44
CA LEU A 103 1.70 11.76 -14.80
C LEU A 103 2.79 11.71 -15.88
N LEU A 104 3.97 11.20 -15.51
CA LEU A 104 5.12 11.09 -16.41
C LEU A 104 5.05 9.83 -17.27
N ILE A 105 5.29 10.01 -18.54
CA ILE A 105 5.45 8.94 -19.52
C ILE A 105 6.87 9.04 -20.12
N ASP A 106 7.59 7.94 -20.12
CA ASP A 106 8.88 7.81 -20.79
C ASP A 106 8.63 7.71 -22.31
N ALA A 107 9.06 8.72 -23.06
CA ALA A 107 8.85 8.75 -24.51
C ALA A 107 9.49 7.57 -25.27
N THR A 108 10.51 6.93 -24.68
CA THR A 108 11.17 5.75 -25.27
C THR A 108 10.37 4.47 -25.12
N LYS A 109 9.41 4.43 -24.16
CA LYS A 109 8.68 3.21 -23.79
C LYS A 109 7.16 3.34 -23.97
N GLY A 110 6.63 4.58 -23.91
CA GLY A 110 5.20 4.83 -23.92
C GLY A 110 4.53 4.49 -22.59
N VAL A 111 3.28 4.05 -22.65
CA VAL A 111 2.48 3.69 -21.48
C VAL A 111 2.92 2.32 -20.95
N GLU A 112 3.51 2.31 -19.76
CA GLU A 112 3.96 1.10 -19.06
C GLU A 112 2.91 0.67 -18.03
N VAL A 113 2.99 -0.57 -17.54
CA VAL A 113 2.02 -1.16 -16.59
C VAL A 113 1.79 -0.29 -15.34
N GLY A 114 2.86 0.25 -14.75
CA GLY A 114 2.74 1.15 -13.60
C GLY A 114 2.03 2.45 -13.95
N THR A 115 2.18 2.95 -15.19
CA THR A 115 1.49 4.14 -15.68
C THR A 115 0.00 3.88 -15.85
N GLU A 116 -0.40 2.75 -16.45
CA GLU A 116 -1.82 2.34 -16.57
C GLU A 116 -2.49 2.24 -15.19
N ARG A 117 -1.80 1.64 -14.22
CA ARG A 117 -2.31 1.51 -12.86
C ARG A 117 -2.55 2.87 -12.19
N LEU A 118 -1.55 3.76 -12.29
CA LEU A 118 -1.67 5.11 -11.73
C LEU A 118 -2.77 5.90 -12.41
N TRP A 119 -2.95 5.70 -13.72
CA TRP A 119 -4.05 6.29 -14.46
C TRP A 119 -5.42 5.81 -13.96
N ASP A 120 -5.61 4.49 -13.80
CA ASP A 120 -6.84 3.93 -13.24
C ASP A 120 -7.13 4.52 -11.84
N GLU A 121 -6.10 4.66 -10.99
CA GLU A 121 -6.23 5.23 -9.65
C GLU A 121 -6.61 6.72 -9.68
N LEU A 122 -5.96 7.51 -10.54
CA LEU A 122 -6.29 8.91 -10.74
C LEU A 122 -7.74 9.10 -11.23
N ARG A 123 -8.20 8.21 -12.14
CA ARG A 123 -9.58 8.27 -12.67
C ARG A 123 -10.60 7.84 -11.62
N SER A 124 -10.33 6.81 -10.84
CA SER A 124 -11.25 6.35 -9.78
C SER A 124 -11.51 7.44 -8.72
N ARG A 125 -10.55 8.33 -8.51
CA ARG A 125 -10.62 9.45 -7.56
C ARG A 125 -10.97 10.79 -8.19
N ASN A 126 -11.15 10.83 -9.52
CA ASN A 126 -11.37 12.07 -10.29
C ASN A 126 -10.30 13.14 -10.02
N ILE A 127 -9.02 12.75 -9.96
CA ILE A 127 -7.91 13.68 -9.75
C ILE A 127 -7.53 14.31 -11.08
N PRO A 128 -7.61 15.67 -11.21
CA PRO A 128 -7.15 16.40 -12.38
C PRO A 128 -5.68 16.12 -12.69
N THR A 129 -5.39 15.81 -13.95
CA THR A 129 -4.09 15.27 -14.34
C THR A 129 -3.53 15.95 -15.58
N ILE A 130 -2.27 16.40 -15.50
CA ILE A 130 -1.46 16.80 -16.66
C ILE A 130 -0.55 15.61 -17.00
N ILE A 131 -0.46 15.25 -18.27
CA ILE A 131 0.44 14.22 -18.75
C ILE A 131 1.72 14.89 -19.26
N PHE A 132 2.88 14.47 -18.72
CA PHE A 132 4.19 14.96 -19.15
C PHE A 132 4.95 13.85 -19.87
N ILE A 133 5.10 13.99 -21.19
CA ILE A 133 5.92 13.09 -22.01
C ILE A 133 7.37 13.50 -21.84
N ASN A 134 8.10 12.75 -21.01
CA ASN A 134 9.48 13.01 -20.64
C ASN A 134 10.48 12.27 -21.55
N LYS A 135 11.74 12.71 -21.55
CA LYS A 135 12.84 12.10 -22.29
C LYS A 135 12.72 12.21 -23.82
N MET A 136 12.08 13.29 -24.29
CA MET A 136 11.94 13.59 -25.73
C MET A 136 13.30 13.75 -26.43
N ASP A 137 14.37 13.94 -25.67
CA ASP A 137 15.76 14.09 -26.11
C ASP A 137 16.51 12.76 -26.32
N LYS A 138 15.85 11.64 -26.14
CA LYS A 138 16.48 10.31 -26.28
C LYS A 138 16.29 9.75 -27.70
N GLU A 139 17.21 8.86 -28.08
CA GLU A 139 17.18 8.15 -29.37
C GLU A 139 15.94 7.28 -29.52
N ASN A 140 15.49 7.12 -30.76
CA ASN A 140 14.31 6.31 -31.16
C ASN A 140 12.95 6.82 -30.64
N VAL A 141 12.87 8.06 -30.17
CA VAL A 141 11.62 8.70 -29.78
C VAL A 141 10.89 9.21 -31.03
N LYS A 142 9.62 8.77 -31.20
CA LYS A 142 8.69 9.26 -32.22
C LYS A 142 7.43 9.74 -31.53
N PHE A 143 7.21 11.03 -31.46
CA PHE A 143 6.11 11.66 -30.71
C PHE A 143 4.76 11.11 -31.11
N GLU A 144 4.47 11.00 -32.41
CA GLU A 144 3.18 10.53 -32.93
C GLU A 144 2.84 9.12 -32.41
N LYS A 145 3.83 8.22 -32.38
CA LYS A 145 3.64 6.85 -31.84
C LYS A 145 3.34 6.85 -30.34
N VAL A 146 4.04 7.72 -29.59
CA VAL A 146 3.82 7.86 -28.15
C VAL A 146 2.42 8.42 -27.90
N LEU A 147 2.00 9.42 -28.67
CA LEU A 147 0.67 10.02 -28.58
C LEU A 147 -0.44 9.01 -28.92
N GLU A 148 -0.24 8.20 -29.97
CA GLU A 148 -1.15 7.14 -30.38
C GLU A 148 -1.29 6.06 -29.28
N ASN A 149 -0.18 5.67 -28.67
CA ASN A 149 -0.17 4.76 -27.53
C ASN A 149 -0.88 5.34 -26.30
N ILE A 150 -0.70 6.63 -26.00
CA ILE A 150 -1.42 7.32 -24.92
C ILE A 150 -2.94 7.34 -25.20
N LYS A 151 -3.33 7.73 -26.42
CA LYS A 151 -4.76 7.78 -26.80
C LYS A 151 -5.41 6.39 -26.78
N SER A 152 -4.70 5.35 -27.18
CA SER A 152 -5.21 3.98 -27.12
C SER A 152 -5.41 3.46 -25.69
N SER A 153 -4.55 3.89 -24.75
CA SER A 153 -4.59 3.45 -23.36
C SER A 153 -5.51 4.31 -22.48
N PHE A 154 -5.52 5.64 -22.68
CA PHE A 154 -6.20 6.61 -21.81
C PHE A 154 -7.44 7.23 -22.45
N GLY A 155 -7.64 6.97 -23.71
CA GLY A 155 -8.79 7.49 -24.48
C GLY A 155 -8.53 8.83 -25.18
N PRO A 156 -9.51 9.30 -25.96
CA PRO A 156 -9.39 10.48 -26.82
C PRO A 156 -9.30 11.82 -26.05
N ARG A 157 -9.66 11.81 -24.75
CA ARG A 157 -9.61 13.00 -23.88
C ARG A 157 -8.17 13.39 -23.47
N ALA A 158 -7.17 12.57 -23.77
CA ALA A 158 -5.76 12.88 -23.61
C ALA A 158 -5.29 13.71 -24.81
N ILE A 159 -5.19 15.03 -24.63
CA ILE A 159 -5.07 16.01 -25.70
C ILE A 159 -3.74 16.76 -25.58
N PRO A 160 -2.84 16.71 -26.58
CA PRO A 160 -1.65 17.53 -26.57
C PRO A 160 -2.03 19.02 -26.72
N LEU A 161 -1.42 19.88 -25.89
CA LEU A 161 -1.54 21.32 -26.02
C LEU A 161 -0.38 21.94 -26.80
N CYS A 162 0.61 21.12 -27.15
CA CYS A 162 1.80 21.56 -27.85
C CYS A 162 2.33 20.47 -28.80
N TRP A 163 3.10 20.90 -29.80
CA TRP A 163 3.81 20.01 -30.71
C TRP A 163 5.33 20.18 -30.55
N PRO A 164 6.15 19.10 -30.46
CA PRO A 164 7.59 19.22 -30.26
C PRO A 164 8.30 19.84 -31.45
N ILE A 165 9.35 20.64 -31.18
CA ILE A 165 10.27 21.17 -32.20
C ILE A 165 11.56 20.36 -32.13
N GLY A 166 11.86 19.66 -33.24
CA GLY A 166 12.94 18.70 -33.32
C GLY A 166 12.62 17.35 -32.69
N GLN A 167 13.45 16.38 -32.91
CA GLN A 167 13.31 15.02 -32.40
C GLN A 167 14.64 14.54 -31.80
N GLU A 168 14.60 13.64 -30.82
CA GLU A 168 15.79 13.03 -30.23
C GLU A 168 16.79 14.09 -29.74
N ASN A 169 18.03 14.01 -30.18
CA ASN A 169 19.09 14.97 -29.82
C ASN A 169 18.80 16.41 -30.28
N ASP A 170 17.97 16.58 -31.32
CA ASP A 170 17.58 17.89 -31.86
C ASP A 170 16.32 18.45 -31.18
N PHE A 171 15.73 17.72 -30.22
CA PHE A 171 14.62 18.23 -29.44
C PHE A 171 15.06 19.45 -28.63
N ARG A 172 14.42 20.59 -28.90
CA ARG A 172 14.83 21.90 -28.37
C ARG A 172 13.69 22.79 -27.88
N GLY A 173 12.42 22.37 -28.07
CA GLY A 173 11.30 23.18 -27.67
C GLY A 173 9.97 22.64 -28.19
N PHE A 174 8.99 23.51 -28.28
CA PHE A 174 7.64 23.15 -28.72
C PHE A 174 6.93 24.34 -29.38
N VAL A 175 5.88 24.04 -30.13
CA VAL A 175 4.89 25.01 -30.56
C VAL A 175 3.65 24.90 -29.67
N ASP A 176 3.28 25.98 -29.01
CA ASP A 176 2.02 26.11 -28.27
C ASP A 176 0.86 26.26 -29.27
N ALA A 177 -0.09 25.34 -29.23
CA ALA A 177 -1.20 25.31 -30.16
C ALA A 177 -2.29 26.32 -29.78
N ILE A 178 -2.37 26.77 -28.54
CA ILE A 178 -3.38 27.75 -28.09
C ILE A 178 -2.95 29.17 -28.45
N ASP A 179 -1.71 29.55 -28.07
CA ASP A 179 -1.19 30.88 -28.34
C ASP A 179 -0.53 30.98 -29.73
N LYS A 180 -0.44 29.89 -30.48
CA LYS A 180 0.20 29.79 -31.81
C LYS A 180 1.63 30.39 -31.78
N LYS A 181 2.44 29.97 -30.83
CA LYS A 181 3.79 30.44 -30.60
C LYS A 181 4.79 29.30 -30.53
N ALA A 182 5.90 29.43 -31.21
CA ALA A 182 7.01 28.53 -31.05
C ALA A 182 7.91 29.01 -29.91
N GLN A 183 8.34 28.09 -29.06
CA GLN A 183 9.27 28.36 -27.96
C GLN A 183 10.44 27.38 -28.00
N ILE A 184 11.66 27.92 -28.00
CA ILE A 184 12.88 27.15 -28.09
C ILE A 184 13.73 27.40 -26.84
N PHE A 185 14.29 26.34 -26.27
CA PHE A 185 15.18 26.42 -25.13
C PHE A 185 16.59 26.87 -25.58
N ASN A 186 17.06 27.99 -25.04
CA ASN A 186 18.36 28.59 -25.38
C ASN A 186 19.51 28.13 -24.46
N GLY A 187 19.31 27.07 -23.66
CA GLY A 187 20.24 26.59 -22.66
C GLY A 187 20.04 27.17 -21.26
N LYS A 188 19.09 28.12 -21.10
CA LYS A 188 18.73 28.73 -19.80
C LYS A 188 17.22 28.84 -19.59
N GLN A 189 16.49 29.23 -20.61
CA GLN A 189 15.05 29.46 -20.55
C GLN A 189 14.44 29.27 -21.95
N LEU A 190 13.12 29.13 -22.00
CA LEU A 190 12.38 29.19 -23.26
C LEU A 190 12.39 30.62 -23.81
N VAL A 191 12.55 30.75 -25.11
CA VAL A 191 12.48 32.02 -25.86
C VAL A 191 11.57 31.85 -27.05
N ASP A 192 10.85 32.90 -27.39
CA ASP A 192 9.96 32.89 -28.55
C ASP A 192 10.79 32.75 -29.85
N ALA A 193 10.27 31.96 -30.77
CA ALA A 193 10.87 31.66 -32.07
C ALA A 193 9.81 31.65 -33.17
N GLU A 194 10.24 31.60 -34.44
CA GLU A 194 9.36 31.42 -35.57
C GLU A 194 8.85 29.96 -35.63
N ILE A 195 7.59 29.77 -35.98
CA ILE A 195 7.00 28.44 -36.16
C ILE A 195 7.65 27.79 -37.40
N PRO A 196 8.24 26.57 -37.26
CA PRO A 196 8.76 25.86 -38.41
C PRO A 196 7.68 25.57 -39.43
N ALA A 197 7.93 25.90 -40.71
CA ALA A 197 6.94 25.75 -41.77
C ALA A 197 6.43 24.30 -41.92
N GLU A 198 7.27 23.33 -41.58
CA GLU A 198 6.92 21.90 -41.60
C GLU A 198 5.88 21.48 -40.56
N LEU A 199 5.63 22.32 -39.54
CA LEU A 199 4.67 22.01 -38.44
C LEU A 199 3.32 22.72 -38.62
N THR A 200 3.10 23.46 -39.73
CA THR A 200 1.90 24.23 -39.91
C THR A 200 0.64 23.35 -39.98
N ASP A 201 0.68 22.27 -40.74
CA ASP A 201 -0.47 21.35 -40.92
C ASP A 201 -0.80 20.63 -39.60
N GLN A 202 0.25 20.15 -38.89
CA GLN A 202 0.07 19.50 -37.58
C GLN A 202 -0.48 20.47 -36.53
N LEU A 203 -0.09 21.74 -36.57
CA LEU A 203 -0.60 22.76 -35.69
C LEU A 203 -2.06 23.10 -35.93
N GLU A 204 -2.45 23.16 -37.21
CA GLU A 204 -3.87 23.39 -37.59
C GLU A 204 -4.76 22.24 -37.13
N GLU A 205 -4.36 20.98 -37.37
CA GLU A 205 -5.07 19.79 -36.90
C GLU A 205 -5.17 19.76 -35.36
N LEU A 206 -4.07 20.06 -34.66
CA LEU A 206 -4.03 20.10 -33.22
C LEU A 206 -4.92 21.20 -32.64
N THR A 207 -4.91 22.42 -33.25
CA THR A 207 -5.76 23.52 -32.82
C THR A 207 -7.24 23.17 -32.98
N MET A 208 -7.61 22.47 -34.06
CA MET A 208 -8.97 22.02 -34.28
C MET A 208 -9.39 20.97 -33.24
N THR A 209 -8.53 20.00 -32.97
CA THR A 209 -8.75 18.97 -31.91
C THR A 209 -8.96 19.61 -30.53
N ILE A 210 -8.14 20.62 -30.18
CA ILE A 210 -8.28 21.34 -28.91
C ILE A 210 -9.60 22.09 -28.86
N SER A 211 -9.96 22.81 -29.98
CA SER A 211 -11.18 23.60 -30.06
C SER A 211 -12.44 22.72 -29.94
N GLU A 212 -12.45 21.55 -30.57
CA GLU A 212 -13.53 20.58 -30.47
C GLU A 212 -13.70 20.10 -29.01
N ALA A 213 -12.61 19.67 -28.36
CA ALA A 213 -12.66 19.21 -26.97
C ALA A 213 -13.06 20.33 -25.99
N VAL A 214 -12.62 21.56 -26.24
CA VAL A 214 -12.98 22.72 -25.42
C VAL A 214 -14.46 23.09 -25.64
N ALA A 215 -14.96 22.99 -26.86
CA ALA A 215 -16.38 23.26 -27.17
C ALA A 215 -17.33 22.38 -26.36
N GLU A 216 -16.95 21.11 -26.13
CA GLU A 216 -17.74 20.18 -25.32
C GLU A 216 -17.82 20.56 -23.81
N THR A 217 -17.00 21.51 -23.33
CA THR A 217 -16.97 21.88 -21.90
C THR A 217 -18.08 22.85 -21.49
N SER A 218 -18.77 23.53 -22.42
CA SER A 218 -19.94 24.39 -22.14
C SER A 218 -20.83 24.54 -23.31
N GLU A 219 -22.14 24.73 -23.07
CA GLU A 219 -23.15 24.97 -24.14
C GLU A 219 -22.80 26.19 -24.99
N GLU A 220 -22.32 27.28 -24.38
CA GLU A 220 -21.96 28.50 -25.09
C GLU A 220 -20.80 28.29 -26.08
N LEU A 221 -19.76 27.57 -25.68
CA LEU A 221 -18.62 27.26 -26.56
C LEU A 221 -18.99 26.25 -27.63
N LEU A 222 -19.91 25.33 -27.34
CA LEU A 222 -20.44 24.39 -28.32
C LEU A 222 -21.24 25.07 -29.40
N GLU A 223 -22.11 26.04 -29.06
CA GLU A 223 -22.89 26.85 -30.02
C GLU A 223 -21.97 27.67 -30.93
N LYS A 224 -20.93 28.32 -30.37
CA LYS A 224 -19.93 29.08 -31.14
C LYS A 224 -19.20 28.17 -32.13
N PHE A 225 -18.71 27.02 -31.66
CA PHE A 225 -17.97 26.08 -32.51
C PHE A 225 -18.80 25.57 -33.68
N PHE A 226 -20.07 25.16 -33.45
CA PHE A 226 -20.98 24.74 -34.51
C PHE A 226 -21.47 25.91 -35.40
N GLY A 227 -21.47 27.13 -34.87
CA GLY A 227 -21.72 28.35 -35.62
C GLY A 227 -20.59 28.73 -36.60
N GLY A 228 -19.43 28.03 -36.51
CA GLY A 228 -18.26 28.32 -37.33
C GLY A 228 -17.46 29.54 -36.86
N GLU A 229 -17.65 29.95 -35.60
CA GLU A 229 -16.87 31.01 -34.97
C GLU A 229 -15.59 30.44 -34.34
N GLU A 230 -14.45 31.10 -34.57
CA GLU A 230 -13.19 30.72 -33.92
C GLU A 230 -13.23 31.06 -32.44
N LEU A 231 -12.84 30.10 -31.60
CA LEU A 231 -12.66 30.32 -30.17
C LEU A 231 -11.40 31.16 -29.91
N THR A 232 -11.50 32.17 -29.08
CA THR A 232 -10.36 32.99 -28.67
C THR A 232 -9.40 32.20 -27.77
N PRO A 233 -8.11 32.54 -27.76
CA PRO A 233 -7.14 31.88 -26.86
C PRO A 233 -7.56 31.92 -25.39
N ALA A 234 -8.25 32.96 -24.93
CA ALA A 234 -8.78 33.08 -23.60
C ALA A 234 -9.89 32.06 -23.30
N GLU A 235 -10.84 31.90 -24.23
CA GLU A 235 -11.90 30.89 -24.13
C GLU A 235 -11.35 29.49 -24.18
N VAL A 236 -10.34 29.22 -25.04
CA VAL A 236 -9.67 27.91 -25.10
C VAL A 236 -8.97 27.61 -23.77
N LYS A 237 -8.21 28.55 -23.20
CA LYS A 237 -7.54 28.36 -21.90
C LYS A 237 -8.55 28.10 -20.78
N GLN A 238 -9.65 28.82 -20.76
CA GLN A 238 -10.71 28.61 -19.78
C GLN A 238 -11.39 27.25 -19.97
N GLY A 239 -11.68 26.84 -21.20
CA GLY A 239 -12.25 25.54 -21.51
C GLY A 239 -11.29 24.36 -21.13
N VAL A 240 -10.00 24.49 -21.45
CA VAL A 240 -9.00 23.52 -21.02
C VAL A 240 -8.97 23.40 -19.47
N ARG A 241 -9.01 24.53 -18.74
CA ARG A 241 -9.10 24.50 -17.28
C ARG A 241 -10.38 23.78 -16.83
N THR A 242 -11.53 24.16 -17.35
CA THR A 242 -12.82 23.55 -17.00
C THR A 242 -12.80 22.04 -17.27
N GLY A 243 -12.38 21.63 -18.47
CA GLY A 243 -12.27 20.22 -18.85
C GLY A 243 -11.24 19.43 -18.04
N THR A 244 -10.14 20.09 -17.62
CA THR A 244 -9.16 19.45 -16.74
C THR A 244 -9.74 19.20 -15.35
N LEU A 245 -10.49 20.15 -14.81
CA LEU A 245 -11.10 20.03 -13.49
C LEU A 245 -12.23 18.99 -13.46
N SER A 246 -13.02 18.90 -14.54
CA SER A 246 -14.10 17.90 -14.67
C SER A 246 -13.59 16.49 -15.05
N GLY A 247 -12.37 16.38 -15.57
CA GLY A 247 -11.81 15.14 -16.10
C GLY A 247 -12.25 14.81 -17.53
N ASP A 248 -12.67 15.83 -18.29
CA ASP A 248 -13.03 15.73 -19.71
C ASP A 248 -11.86 16.05 -20.63
N ILE A 249 -10.83 16.74 -20.15
CA ILE A 249 -9.58 17.01 -20.85
C ILE A 249 -8.40 16.64 -19.95
N PHE A 250 -7.45 15.89 -20.52
CA PHE A 250 -6.16 15.60 -19.90
C PHE A 250 -5.06 16.23 -20.75
N PRO A 251 -4.57 17.43 -20.34
CA PRO A 251 -3.54 18.13 -21.09
C PRO A 251 -2.25 17.34 -21.18
N ILE A 252 -1.68 17.25 -22.39
CA ILE A 252 -0.37 16.65 -22.62
C ILE A 252 0.62 17.76 -22.97
N ILE A 253 1.77 17.71 -22.33
CA ILE A 253 2.96 18.51 -22.65
C ILE A 253 4.18 17.62 -22.81
N VAL A 254 5.11 17.99 -23.70
CA VAL A 254 6.34 17.27 -23.98
C VAL A 254 7.54 17.95 -23.34
N GLY A 255 8.58 17.18 -22.99
CA GLY A 255 9.77 17.79 -22.42
C GLY A 255 10.95 16.86 -22.18
N SER A 256 12.00 17.44 -21.62
CA SER A 256 13.17 16.73 -21.11
C SER A 256 13.53 17.26 -19.73
N ALA A 257 13.22 16.48 -18.71
CA ALA A 257 13.56 16.82 -17.33
C ALA A 257 15.08 16.94 -17.10
N THR A 258 15.90 16.16 -17.79
CA THR A 258 17.37 16.21 -17.64
C THR A 258 17.98 17.45 -18.28
N LYS A 259 17.40 17.94 -19.38
CA LYS A 259 17.86 19.14 -20.10
C LYS A 259 17.12 20.42 -19.72
N ASP A 260 16.17 20.36 -18.77
CA ASP A 260 15.29 21.46 -18.33
C ASP A 260 14.40 22.06 -19.46
N ILE A 261 14.21 21.30 -20.54
CA ILE A 261 13.40 21.77 -21.68
C ILE A 261 11.93 21.63 -21.33
N THR A 262 11.15 22.71 -21.44
CA THR A 262 9.71 22.85 -21.22
C THR A 262 9.24 22.76 -19.76
N VAL A 263 10.16 22.75 -18.80
CA VAL A 263 9.80 22.63 -17.37
C VAL A 263 9.14 23.90 -16.81
N ASP A 264 9.54 25.07 -17.31
CA ASP A 264 8.94 26.36 -17.00
C ASP A 264 7.50 26.47 -17.57
N ALA A 265 7.26 25.91 -18.76
CA ALA A 265 5.92 25.78 -19.33
C ALA A 265 5.04 24.84 -18.49
N LEU A 266 5.57 23.69 -18.04
CA LEU A 266 4.87 22.78 -17.15
C LEU A 266 4.49 23.47 -15.83
N LEU A 267 5.41 24.21 -15.18
CA LEU A 267 5.12 24.97 -13.97
C LEU A 267 3.98 25.98 -14.19
N SER A 268 3.98 26.67 -15.33
CA SER A 268 2.93 27.63 -15.71
C SER A 268 1.58 26.92 -15.95
N MET A 269 1.58 25.76 -16.62
CA MET A 269 0.37 24.94 -16.84
C MET A 269 -0.21 24.41 -15.53
N ILE A 270 0.63 23.99 -14.57
CA ILE A 270 0.19 23.55 -13.24
C ILE A 270 -0.58 24.68 -12.55
N GLY A 271 -0.03 25.89 -12.54
CA GLY A 271 -0.71 27.07 -11.98
C GLY A 271 -2.03 27.38 -12.65
N ALA A 272 -2.09 27.27 -14.00
CA ALA A 272 -3.25 27.63 -14.80
C ALA A 272 -4.37 26.57 -14.80
N TYR A 273 -4.03 25.29 -14.93
CA TYR A 273 -5.01 24.24 -15.22
C TYR A 273 -5.30 23.29 -14.05
N LEU A 274 -4.34 23.04 -13.14
CA LEU A 274 -4.64 22.21 -11.98
C LEU A 274 -5.41 22.98 -10.88
N PRO A 275 -6.26 22.29 -10.12
CA PRO A 275 -7.08 22.91 -9.10
C PRO A 275 -6.22 23.42 -7.92
N SER A 276 -6.72 24.47 -7.31
CA SER A 276 -6.33 24.83 -5.95
C SER A 276 -7.09 23.97 -4.93
N PRO A 277 -6.66 23.92 -3.67
CA PRO A 277 -7.38 23.19 -2.64
C PRO A 277 -8.86 23.61 -2.46
N VAL A 278 -9.22 24.86 -2.75
CA VAL A 278 -10.62 25.33 -2.67
C VAL A 278 -11.48 24.89 -3.84
N ASP A 279 -10.89 24.43 -4.94
CA ASP A 279 -11.61 23.90 -6.10
C ASP A 279 -11.99 22.40 -5.88
N GLN A 280 -11.51 21.77 -4.81
CA GLN A 280 -11.70 20.34 -4.56
C GLN A 280 -12.95 20.07 -3.71
N ALA A 281 -13.51 18.87 -3.90
CA ALA A 281 -14.51 18.33 -2.98
C ALA A 281 -13.93 18.18 -1.56
N GLY A 282 -14.77 18.30 -0.55
CA GLY A 282 -14.37 18.16 0.84
C GLY A 282 -13.81 16.77 1.17
N MET A 283 -12.80 16.74 2.03
CA MET A 283 -12.22 15.49 2.54
C MET A 283 -13.21 14.77 3.47
N LYS A 284 -13.37 13.45 3.29
CA LYS A 284 -14.23 12.62 4.14
C LYS A 284 -13.76 12.66 5.59
N ALA A 285 -14.70 12.85 6.50
CA ALA A 285 -14.42 12.93 7.92
C ALA A 285 -15.61 12.38 8.75
N ILE A 286 -15.34 12.10 10.00
CA ILE A 286 -16.32 11.65 11.00
C ILE A 286 -16.39 12.70 12.10
N ASN A 287 -17.57 13.14 12.44
CA ASN A 287 -17.81 13.97 13.62
C ASN A 287 -17.57 13.12 14.88
N THR A 288 -16.64 13.55 15.73
CA THR A 288 -16.23 12.77 16.92
C THR A 288 -17.28 12.77 18.05
N LYS A 289 -18.31 13.65 17.98
CA LYS A 289 -19.39 13.69 18.98
C LYS A 289 -20.48 12.67 18.76
N ASP A 290 -20.91 12.54 17.51
CA ASP A 290 -22.10 11.76 17.15
C ASP A 290 -21.82 10.63 16.14
N GLY A 291 -20.58 10.54 15.65
CA GLY A 291 -20.17 9.52 14.68
C GLY A 291 -20.70 9.74 13.26
N SER A 292 -21.34 10.87 12.97
CA SER A 292 -21.86 11.15 11.63
C SER A 292 -20.74 11.40 10.61
N GLU A 293 -20.96 10.91 9.39
CA GLU A 293 -20.07 11.17 8.26
C GLU A 293 -20.31 12.58 7.71
N LEU A 294 -19.25 13.26 7.33
CA LEU A 294 -19.27 14.57 6.72
C LEU A 294 -18.13 14.74 5.72
N ALA A 295 -18.26 15.72 4.83
CA ALA A 295 -17.19 16.17 3.96
C ALA A 295 -16.72 17.56 4.40
N LYS A 296 -15.43 17.70 4.68
CA LYS A 296 -14.82 18.99 5.08
C LYS A 296 -14.15 19.63 3.88
N GLU A 297 -14.74 20.72 3.40
CA GLU A 297 -14.14 21.57 2.39
C GLU A 297 -12.99 22.39 2.97
N VAL A 298 -12.13 22.91 2.11
CA VAL A 298 -11.03 23.79 2.52
C VAL A 298 -11.60 25.19 2.82
N LYS A 299 -11.57 25.59 4.09
CA LYS A 299 -12.13 26.88 4.56
C LYS A 299 -11.23 27.51 5.62
N GLU A 300 -10.85 28.76 5.42
CA GLU A 300 -9.99 29.53 6.33
C GLU A 300 -10.74 29.97 7.60
N GLU A 301 -12.05 30.22 7.51
CA GLU A 301 -12.84 30.78 8.61
C GLU A 301 -13.28 29.75 9.64
N GLU A 302 -13.09 28.48 9.37
CA GLU A 302 -13.43 27.39 10.30
C GLU A 302 -12.29 27.16 11.33
N PRO A 303 -12.61 26.55 12.49
CA PRO A 303 -11.57 26.13 13.44
C PRO A 303 -10.52 25.21 12.77
N PHE A 304 -9.27 25.32 13.22
CA PHE A 304 -8.16 24.53 12.68
C PHE A 304 -8.45 23.03 12.68
N SER A 305 -8.21 22.42 11.54
CA SER A 305 -8.10 20.97 11.41
C SER A 305 -7.13 20.61 10.28
N ALA A 306 -6.38 19.53 10.47
CA ALA A 306 -5.37 19.06 9.53
C ALA A 306 -5.30 17.53 9.50
N TYR A 307 -4.95 16.97 8.36
CA TYR A 307 -4.74 15.55 8.15
C TYR A 307 -3.25 15.24 8.02
N VAL A 308 -2.76 14.30 8.83
CA VAL A 308 -1.37 13.82 8.80
C VAL A 308 -1.27 12.70 7.76
N PHE A 309 -0.64 12.98 6.63
CA PHE A 309 -0.54 12.02 5.53
C PHE A 309 0.79 11.27 5.50
N LYS A 310 1.80 11.77 6.21
CA LYS A 310 3.12 11.15 6.27
C LYS A 310 3.80 11.45 7.60
N THR A 311 4.54 10.46 8.09
CA THR A 311 5.38 10.58 9.27
C THR A 311 6.79 10.09 8.93
N LEU A 312 7.82 10.78 9.38
CA LEU A 312 9.21 10.35 9.31
C LEU A 312 9.76 10.21 10.73
N VAL A 313 10.51 9.17 10.96
CA VAL A 313 11.27 8.99 12.20
C VAL A 313 12.71 9.42 11.95
N ASP A 314 13.16 10.45 12.65
CA ASP A 314 14.53 10.95 12.59
C ASP A 314 15.26 10.64 13.89
N PRO A 315 16.49 10.10 13.87
CA PRO A 315 17.23 9.72 15.08
C PRO A 315 17.53 10.89 16.03
N PHE A 316 17.60 12.13 15.49
CA PHE A 316 17.98 13.33 16.24
C PHE A 316 16.78 14.21 16.58
N LEU A 317 15.84 14.33 15.66
CA LEU A 317 14.68 15.20 15.76
C LEU A 317 13.44 14.48 16.33
N GLY A 318 13.49 13.15 16.38
CA GLY A 318 12.33 12.33 16.73
C GLY A 318 11.37 12.19 15.54
N THR A 319 10.08 12.30 15.81
CA THR A 319 9.03 12.18 14.78
C THR A 319 8.80 13.52 14.08
N ILE A 320 8.76 13.52 12.76
CA ILE A 320 8.35 14.65 11.91
C ILE A 320 7.07 14.23 11.20
N SER A 321 5.96 14.91 11.46
CA SER A 321 4.66 14.60 10.88
C SER A 321 4.28 15.67 9.85
N PHE A 322 4.07 15.22 8.60
CA PHE A 322 3.63 16.05 7.48
C PHE A 322 2.10 16.06 7.46
N PHE A 323 1.53 17.22 7.28
CA PHE A 323 0.09 17.40 7.29
C PHE A 323 -0.37 18.42 6.25
N LYS A 324 -1.61 18.24 5.79
CA LYS A 324 -2.35 19.24 5.02
C LYS A 324 -3.34 19.93 5.96
N VAL A 325 -3.29 21.25 6.02
CA VAL A 325 -4.31 22.04 6.71
C VAL A 325 -5.60 21.95 5.89
N GLN A 326 -6.67 21.47 6.51
CA GLN A 326 -7.96 21.35 5.81
C GLN A 326 -8.86 22.55 6.11
N THR A 327 -8.88 23.02 7.37
CA THR A 327 -9.64 24.21 7.77
C THR A 327 -8.81 25.08 8.71
N GLY A 328 -9.09 26.38 8.70
CA GLY A 328 -8.40 27.35 9.55
C GLY A 328 -6.95 27.59 9.14
N SER A 329 -6.15 27.96 10.10
CA SER A 329 -4.72 28.18 9.93
C SER A 329 -3.93 27.76 11.17
N THR A 330 -2.60 27.67 11.03
CA THR A 330 -1.72 27.36 12.17
C THR A 330 -1.38 28.57 13.03
N ALA A 331 -1.96 29.74 12.76
CA ALA A 331 -1.71 30.94 13.51
C ALA A 331 -2.09 30.77 15.00
N ASN A 332 -1.15 31.11 15.90
CA ASN A 332 -1.36 31.11 17.36
C ASN A 332 -1.74 29.73 17.97
N LEU A 333 -1.47 28.61 17.27
CA LEU A 333 -1.71 27.29 17.81
C LEU A 333 -0.59 26.88 18.77
N ALA A 334 -0.91 26.78 20.06
CA ALA A 334 0.00 26.26 21.09
C ALA A 334 -0.24 24.77 21.39
N GLU A 335 -1.47 24.30 21.16
CA GLU A 335 -1.93 22.95 21.44
C GLU A 335 -2.95 22.53 20.40
N VAL A 336 -2.96 21.25 20.05
CA VAL A 336 -3.95 20.61 19.18
C VAL A 336 -4.56 19.39 19.87
N TYR A 337 -5.78 19.07 19.52
CA TYR A 337 -6.44 17.82 19.91
C TYR A 337 -6.22 16.77 18.81
N VAL A 338 -5.87 15.55 19.21
CA VAL A 338 -5.67 14.39 18.34
C VAL A 338 -6.79 13.37 18.62
N PRO A 339 -7.87 13.40 17.84
CA PRO A 339 -9.06 12.56 18.12
C PRO A 339 -8.80 11.06 17.97
N ASN A 340 -7.77 10.66 17.24
CA ASN A 340 -7.42 9.25 17.06
C ASN A 340 -6.98 8.56 18.35
N ILE A 341 -6.46 9.32 19.32
CA ILE A 341 -5.94 8.83 20.61
C ILE A 341 -6.59 9.55 21.81
N ASP A 342 -7.59 10.38 21.57
CA ASP A 342 -8.29 11.20 22.58
C ASP A 342 -7.33 11.98 23.48
N ALA A 343 -6.34 12.66 22.89
CA ALA A 343 -5.32 13.37 23.63
C ALA A 343 -5.05 14.79 23.06
N ASN A 344 -4.63 15.69 23.94
CA ASN A 344 -4.08 16.97 23.53
C ASN A 344 -2.56 16.86 23.39
N ALA A 345 -2.01 17.51 22.36
CA ALA A 345 -0.58 17.55 22.08
C ALA A 345 -0.11 19.01 21.96
N LYS A 346 1.01 19.31 22.62
CA LYS A 346 1.66 20.63 22.46
C LYS A 346 2.32 20.73 21.10
N VAL A 347 2.06 21.81 20.41
CA VAL A 347 2.62 22.06 19.08
C VAL A 347 3.99 22.72 19.22
N GLY A 348 4.97 22.21 18.47
CA GLY A 348 6.27 22.84 18.29
C GLY A 348 6.25 23.88 17.16
N GLN A 349 7.42 24.16 16.61
CA GLN A 349 7.54 25.05 15.46
C GLN A 349 7.01 24.34 14.20
N PHE A 350 6.17 25.04 13.45
CA PHE A 350 5.76 24.62 12.11
C PHE A 350 6.89 24.86 11.13
N ILE A 351 7.06 23.92 10.23
CA ILE A 351 8.09 23.94 9.20
C ILE A 351 7.49 23.48 7.86
N THR A 352 8.11 23.85 6.79
CA THR A 352 8.00 23.10 5.53
C THR A 352 9.34 22.41 5.27
N LEU A 353 9.32 21.35 4.46
CA LEU A 353 10.53 20.64 4.11
C LEU A 353 10.79 20.76 2.61
N MET A 354 12.06 20.81 2.26
CA MET A 354 12.54 20.63 0.91
C MET A 354 13.55 19.48 0.93
N GLY A 355 13.06 18.27 0.66
CA GLY A 355 13.80 17.05 0.98
C GLY A 355 14.11 16.98 2.48
N LYS A 356 15.38 16.90 2.86
CA LYS A 356 15.82 16.91 4.26
C LYS A 356 15.91 18.30 4.90
N ASN A 357 15.87 19.38 4.10
CA ASN A 357 16.08 20.74 4.59
C ASN A 357 14.78 21.29 5.19
N GLN A 358 14.84 21.68 6.46
CA GLN A 358 13.73 22.28 7.17
C GLN A 358 13.75 23.80 6.98
N ILE A 359 12.60 24.35 6.62
CA ILE A 359 12.38 25.78 6.44
C ILE A 359 11.29 26.18 7.42
N ALA A 360 11.61 27.09 8.37
CA ALA A 360 10.62 27.59 9.31
C ALA A 360 9.53 28.37 8.56
N VAL A 361 8.28 28.18 8.99
CA VAL A 361 7.13 28.92 8.49
C VAL A 361 6.35 29.52 9.67
N ASP A 362 5.89 30.75 9.49
CA ASP A 362 5.14 31.43 10.55
C ASP A 362 3.70 30.97 10.60
N VAL A 363 3.04 30.87 9.45
CA VAL A 363 1.65 30.45 9.33
C VAL A 363 1.49 29.56 8.10
N LEU A 364 0.69 28.51 8.25
CA LEU A 364 0.15 27.69 7.16
C LEU A 364 -1.36 27.88 7.11
N HIS A 365 -1.88 28.25 5.95
CA HIS A 365 -3.30 28.48 5.71
C HIS A 365 -4.01 27.20 5.23
N ALA A 366 -5.33 27.21 5.27
CA ALA A 366 -6.14 26.11 4.77
C ALA A 366 -5.72 25.73 3.34
N GLY A 367 -5.59 24.44 3.08
CA GLY A 367 -5.13 23.89 1.80
C GLY A 367 -3.62 23.71 1.67
N ASP A 368 -2.80 24.34 2.53
CA ASP A 368 -1.34 24.24 2.43
C ASP A 368 -0.80 22.99 3.13
N ILE A 369 0.39 22.56 2.73
CA ILE A 369 1.13 21.43 3.31
C ILE A 369 2.32 21.95 4.12
N GLY A 370 2.45 21.42 5.32
CA GLY A 370 3.59 21.66 6.19
C GLY A 370 3.92 20.44 7.03
N ALA A 371 4.81 20.64 8.00
CA ALA A 371 5.18 19.60 8.93
C ALA A 371 5.41 20.16 10.34
N VAL A 372 5.37 19.30 11.33
CA VAL A 372 5.69 19.58 12.72
C VAL A 372 6.61 18.51 13.29
N ALA A 373 7.62 18.92 14.03
CA ALA A 373 8.57 17.99 14.64
C ALA A 373 8.27 17.75 16.13
N LYS A 374 8.72 16.61 16.65
CA LYS A 374 8.68 16.24 18.08
C LYS A 374 7.28 16.08 18.67
N MET A 375 6.30 15.71 17.86
CA MET A 375 4.98 15.31 18.33
C MET A 375 4.87 13.78 18.24
N GLY A 376 5.36 13.09 19.28
CA GLY A 376 5.44 11.62 19.31
C GLY A 376 4.09 10.91 19.32
N GLU A 377 3.01 11.63 19.54
CA GLU A 377 1.64 11.15 19.55
C GLU A 377 1.02 11.07 18.14
N LEU A 378 1.66 11.70 17.15
CA LEU A 378 1.15 11.71 15.78
C LEU A 378 1.68 10.53 14.96
N ALA A 379 0.78 9.93 14.17
CA ALA A 379 1.10 8.91 13.19
C ALA A 379 0.45 9.24 11.84
N THR A 380 0.93 8.62 10.78
CA THR A 380 0.31 8.69 9.45
C THR A 380 -1.16 8.22 9.53
N GLY A 381 -2.06 8.99 8.92
CA GLY A 381 -3.50 8.74 8.98
C GLY A 381 -4.23 9.45 10.15
N TYR A 382 -3.51 10.16 11.02
CA TYR A 382 -4.11 10.86 12.16
C TYR A 382 -4.61 12.26 11.79
N THR A 383 -5.52 12.75 12.61
CA THR A 383 -6.07 14.11 12.53
C THR A 383 -5.51 14.96 13.65
N MET A 384 -5.15 16.19 13.33
CA MET A 384 -4.92 17.26 14.30
C MET A 384 -6.05 18.28 14.17
N CYS A 385 -6.67 18.71 15.25
CA CYS A 385 -7.70 19.74 15.18
C CYS A 385 -7.75 20.63 16.44
N ASP A 386 -8.41 21.77 16.31
CA ASP A 386 -8.92 22.50 17.48
C ASP A 386 -10.01 21.63 18.14
N LYS A 387 -10.01 21.58 19.46
CA LYS A 387 -11.01 20.83 20.23
C LYS A 387 -12.46 21.23 19.88
N LYS A 388 -12.65 22.42 19.32
CA LYS A 388 -13.96 22.90 18.83
C LYS A 388 -14.34 22.30 17.46
N ALA A 389 -13.38 21.91 16.63
CA ALA A 389 -13.64 21.33 15.30
C ALA A 389 -14.24 19.94 15.38
N GLN A 390 -13.85 19.12 16.36
CA GLN A 390 -14.36 17.76 16.67
C GLN A 390 -14.55 16.86 15.43
N VAL A 391 -13.51 16.81 14.62
CA VAL A 391 -13.49 16.08 13.36
C VAL A 391 -12.35 15.08 13.36
N ARG A 392 -12.59 13.90 12.76
CA ARG A 392 -11.55 12.91 12.46
C ARG A 392 -11.62 12.56 10.97
N TYR A 393 -10.56 12.85 10.23
CA TYR A 393 -10.46 12.52 8.81
C TYR A 393 -10.34 11.01 8.61
N VAL A 394 -10.93 10.52 7.51
CA VAL A 394 -10.88 9.11 7.14
C VAL A 394 -9.58 8.87 6.36
N ALA A 395 -8.72 8.02 6.90
CA ALA A 395 -7.51 7.61 6.21
C ALA A 395 -7.83 6.71 5.00
N PRO A 396 -7.00 6.69 3.94
CA PRO A 396 -7.17 5.77 2.83
C PRO A 396 -7.01 4.32 3.30
N GLU A 397 -7.67 3.39 2.60
CA GLU A 397 -7.43 1.97 2.79
C GLU A 397 -6.07 1.62 2.19
N LEU A 398 -5.14 1.21 3.05
CA LEU A 398 -3.83 0.78 2.61
C LEU A 398 -3.88 -0.67 2.13
N PRO A 399 -3.04 -1.04 1.14
CA PRO A 399 -3.00 -2.39 0.64
C PRO A 399 -2.53 -3.38 1.71
N THR A 400 -3.22 -4.52 1.81
CA THR A 400 -2.83 -5.61 2.71
C THR A 400 -1.52 -6.25 2.24
N PRO A 401 -0.63 -6.67 3.17
CA PRO A 401 0.59 -7.37 2.82
C PRO A 401 0.35 -8.64 2.00
N VAL A 402 1.13 -8.82 0.95
CA VAL A 402 1.05 -9.99 0.07
C VAL A 402 2.13 -11.03 0.35
N ILE A 403 3.22 -10.64 1.01
CA ILE A 403 4.31 -11.54 1.40
C ILE A 403 4.66 -11.35 2.87
N TYR A 404 5.02 -12.44 3.55
CA TYR A 404 5.49 -12.43 4.94
C TYR A 404 6.84 -13.10 5.05
N VAL A 405 7.73 -12.51 5.85
CA VAL A 405 9.06 -13.03 6.17
C VAL A 405 9.18 -13.12 7.69
N ALA A 406 9.67 -14.23 8.17
CA ALA A 406 9.97 -14.37 9.58
C ALA A 406 11.34 -13.74 9.89
N ILE A 407 11.40 -13.00 10.98
CA ILE A 407 12.64 -12.38 11.45
C ILE A 407 12.97 -12.80 12.87
N ALA A 408 14.26 -12.90 13.15
CA ALA A 408 14.78 -13.11 14.48
C ALA A 408 15.98 -12.20 14.71
N ALA A 409 16.10 -11.65 15.90
CA ALA A 409 17.23 -10.82 16.27
C ALA A 409 18.54 -11.64 16.23
N LYS A 410 19.64 -11.04 15.77
CA LYS A 410 20.95 -11.70 15.77
C LYS A 410 21.55 -11.84 17.15
N THR A 411 21.27 -10.89 18.03
CA THR A 411 21.77 -10.87 19.39
C THR A 411 20.64 -10.60 20.38
N LYS A 412 20.83 -10.97 21.65
CA LYS A 412 19.86 -10.68 22.71
C LYS A 412 19.63 -9.17 22.90
N GLN A 413 20.65 -8.35 22.68
CA GLN A 413 20.54 -6.90 22.73
C GLN A 413 19.68 -6.33 21.58
N ASP A 414 19.75 -6.97 20.41
CA ASP A 414 18.90 -6.62 19.28
C ASP A 414 17.43 -6.99 19.53
N GLU A 415 17.17 -8.11 20.25
CA GLU A 415 15.83 -8.57 20.58
C GLU A 415 15.05 -7.52 21.40
N ASP A 416 15.70 -6.96 22.42
CA ASP A 416 15.08 -5.93 23.28
C ASP A 416 14.69 -4.67 22.51
N LYS A 417 15.46 -4.32 21.48
CA LYS A 417 15.24 -3.11 20.65
C LYS A 417 14.35 -3.35 19.42
N MET A 418 14.30 -4.58 18.93
CA MET A 418 13.64 -4.92 17.67
C MET A 418 12.16 -4.51 17.65
N SER A 419 11.42 -4.88 18.68
CA SER A 419 9.98 -4.58 18.79
C SER A 419 9.72 -3.07 18.76
N THR A 420 10.47 -2.30 19.56
CA THR A 420 10.33 -0.83 19.61
C THR A 420 10.73 -0.17 18.30
N SER A 421 11.77 -0.67 17.63
CA SER A 421 12.23 -0.16 16.35
C SER A 421 11.18 -0.39 15.25
N LEU A 422 10.61 -1.60 15.20
CA LEU A 422 9.55 -1.94 14.25
C LEU A 422 8.29 -1.10 14.48
N GLN A 423 7.88 -0.89 15.73
CA GLN A 423 6.74 -0.04 16.05
C GLN A 423 6.95 1.40 15.57
N LYS A 424 8.15 1.96 15.75
CA LYS A 424 8.48 3.29 15.24
C LYS A 424 8.43 3.36 13.72
N LEU A 425 8.97 2.35 13.03
CA LEU A 425 8.90 2.29 11.56
C LEU A 425 7.46 2.11 11.06
N ASN A 426 6.61 1.41 11.82
CA ASN A 426 5.20 1.25 11.47
C ASN A 426 4.37 2.54 11.65
N LEU A 427 4.80 3.47 12.52
CA LEU A 427 4.23 4.83 12.56
C LEU A 427 4.53 5.61 11.28
N GLU A 428 5.66 5.33 10.65
CA GLU A 428 6.07 5.95 9.40
C GLU A 428 5.35 5.33 8.20
N ASP A 429 5.37 4.01 8.13
CA ASP A 429 4.75 3.24 7.05
C ASP A 429 3.75 2.21 7.62
N PRO A 430 2.48 2.56 7.71
CA PRO A 430 1.45 1.65 8.19
C PRO A 430 1.04 0.58 7.15
N SER A 431 1.62 0.56 5.96
CA SER A 431 1.34 -0.45 4.92
C SER A 431 2.07 -1.78 5.14
N PHE A 432 3.03 -1.85 6.08
CA PHE A 432 3.60 -3.12 6.52
C PHE A 432 2.99 -3.60 7.83
N GLU A 433 2.91 -4.90 8.01
CA GLU A 433 2.31 -5.55 9.19
C GLU A 433 3.38 -6.23 10.06
N ILE A 434 3.23 -6.12 11.37
CA ILE A 434 4.04 -6.84 12.36
C ILE A 434 3.12 -7.85 13.04
N LYS A 435 3.38 -9.14 12.86
CA LYS A 435 2.54 -10.21 13.41
C LYS A 435 3.36 -11.25 14.15
N ARG A 436 3.05 -11.46 15.42
CA ARG A 436 3.62 -12.58 16.16
C ARG A 436 2.72 -13.79 16.03
N ASN A 437 3.26 -14.87 15.49
CA ASN A 437 2.56 -16.15 15.45
C ASN A 437 2.85 -16.94 16.75
N PRO A 438 1.84 -17.15 17.62
CA PRO A 438 2.06 -17.81 18.89
C PRO A 438 2.40 -19.31 18.76
N GLU A 439 1.96 -19.95 17.68
CA GLU A 439 2.16 -21.39 17.47
C GLU A 439 3.56 -21.71 16.94
N THR A 440 4.05 -20.89 15.99
CA THR A 440 5.40 -21.06 15.42
C THR A 440 6.45 -20.26 16.17
N ALA A 441 6.04 -19.45 17.16
CA ALA A 441 6.85 -18.48 17.88
C ALA A 441 7.60 -17.47 16.99
N GLN A 442 7.26 -17.41 15.69
CA GLN A 442 7.89 -16.50 14.74
C GLN A 442 7.33 -15.09 14.87
N LEU A 443 8.19 -14.09 14.73
CA LEU A 443 7.82 -12.71 14.45
C LEU A 443 7.87 -12.52 12.92
N LEU A 444 6.74 -12.18 12.35
CA LEU A 444 6.56 -12.00 10.91
C LEU A 444 6.48 -10.52 10.58
N ILE A 445 7.14 -10.12 9.49
CA ILE A 445 6.92 -8.83 8.83
C ILE A 445 6.23 -9.11 7.50
N GLY A 446 5.06 -8.50 7.32
CA GLY A 446 4.30 -8.53 6.08
C GLY A 446 4.51 -7.26 5.27
N GLY A 447 4.63 -7.34 3.95
CA GLY A 447 4.82 -6.20 3.06
C GLY A 447 4.30 -6.45 1.64
N GLN A 448 4.45 -5.42 0.78
CA GLN A 448 3.99 -5.45 -0.61
C GLN A 448 4.97 -6.18 -1.56
N GLY A 449 6.13 -6.58 -1.04
CA GLY A 449 7.15 -7.32 -1.77
C GLY A 449 8.46 -7.37 -1.00
N MET A 450 9.43 -8.10 -1.56
CA MET A 450 10.73 -8.29 -0.90
C MET A 450 11.56 -7.00 -0.84
N THR A 451 11.40 -6.09 -1.81
CA THR A 451 12.07 -4.78 -1.81
C THR A 451 11.56 -3.91 -0.66
N HIS A 452 10.24 -3.92 -0.43
CA HIS A 452 9.60 -3.20 0.68
C HIS A 452 10.09 -3.73 2.03
N ILE A 453 10.02 -5.05 2.27
CA ILE A 453 10.52 -5.67 3.50
C ILE A 453 12.03 -5.39 3.68
N GLY A 454 12.82 -5.54 2.60
CA GLY A 454 14.25 -5.26 2.61
C GLY A 454 14.57 -3.82 3.00
N TYR A 455 13.79 -2.85 2.52
CA TYR A 455 13.92 -1.44 2.91
C TYR A 455 13.66 -1.22 4.41
N ILE A 456 12.57 -1.80 4.94
CA ILE A 456 12.22 -1.69 6.38
C ILE A 456 13.37 -2.23 7.25
N LEU A 457 13.90 -3.41 6.89
CA LEU A 457 14.98 -4.04 7.65
C LEU A 457 16.30 -3.29 7.53
N GLU A 458 16.62 -2.75 6.34
CA GLU A 458 17.80 -1.91 6.11
C GLU A 458 17.72 -0.62 6.94
N LYS A 459 16.56 0.03 6.93
CA LYS A 459 16.29 1.22 7.73
C LYS A 459 16.40 0.93 9.24
N MET A 460 15.85 -0.19 9.70
CA MET A 460 16.01 -0.64 11.08
C MET A 460 17.49 -0.80 11.46
N LYS A 461 18.30 -1.41 10.59
CA LYS A 461 19.74 -1.55 10.79
C LYS A 461 20.45 -0.18 10.80
N ASN A 462 20.16 0.68 9.84
CA ASN A 462 20.85 1.96 9.68
C ASN A 462 20.50 2.94 10.81
N MET A 463 19.22 3.04 11.18
CA MET A 463 18.73 4.00 12.19
C MET A 463 18.90 3.52 13.63
N PHE A 464 18.49 2.27 13.90
CA PHE A 464 18.40 1.75 15.28
C PHE A 464 19.54 0.80 15.63
N LYS A 465 20.42 0.48 14.66
CA LYS A 465 21.53 -0.46 14.81
C LYS A 465 21.07 -1.85 15.27
N VAL A 466 19.91 -2.29 14.80
CA VAL A 466 19.31 -3.59 15.08
C VAL A 466 19.49 -4.49 13.87
N GLU A 467 20.15 -5.62 14.04
CA GLU A 467 20.34 -6.62 12.99
C GLU A 467 19.48 -7.85 13.21
N VAL A 468 18.89 -8.36 12.13
CA VAL A 468 18.04 -9.55 12.16
C VAL A 468 18.50 -10.59 11.14
N THR A 469 18.14 -11.83 11.40
CA THR A 469 18.15 -12.92 10.42
C THR A 469 16.76 -13.10 9.85
N GLN A 470 16.67 -13.46 8.59
CA GLN A 470 15.41 -13.71 7.88
C GLN A 470 15.27 -15.22 7.64
N SER A 471 14.05 -15.71 7.71
CA SER A 471 13.69 -17.09 7.36
C SER A 471 12.28 -17.12 6.73
N ASP A 472 11.96 -18.22 6.07
CA ASP A 472 10.63 -18.40 5.49
C ASP A 472 9.58 -18.50 6.61
N GLN A 473 8.36 -18.04 6.34
CA GLN A 473 7.20 -18.22 7.21
C GLN A 473 6.91 -19.73 7.35
N LYS A 474 6.77 -20.20 8.58
CA LYS A 474 6.33 -21.57 8.86
C LYS A 474 4.82 -21.70 8.65
N ILE A 475 4.41 -22.78 8.01
CA ILE A 475 3.00 -23.11 7.80
C ILE A 475 2.42 -23.66 9.10
N VAL A 476 1.25 -23.18 9.47
CA VAL A 476 0.52 -23.62 10.66
C VAL A 476 -0.32 -24.83 10.32
N TYR A 477 0.29 -26.01 10.39
CA TYR A 477 -0.39 -27.28 10.20
C TYR A 477 -1.29 -27.65 11.38
N ARG A 478 -2.24 -28.59 11.13
CA ARG A 478 -3.05 -29.24 12.16
C ARG A 478 -2.93 -30.76 11.99
N GLU A 479 -3.28 -31.50 13.05
CA GLU A 479 -3.54 -32.92 12.95
C GLU A 479 -5.03 -33.19 13.13
N THR A 480 -5.52 -34.28 12.58
CA THR A 480 -6.90 -34.73 12.75
C THR A 480 -6.98 -36.24 12.67
N ILE A 481 -8.12 -36.81 12.95
CA ILE A 481 -8.39 -38.25 12.88
C ILE A 481 -9.36 -38.58 11.76
N ARG A 482 -9.20 -39.74 11.11
CA ARG A 482 -10.05 -40.14 9.96
C ARG A 482 -10.88 -41.37 10.22
N LYS A 483 -10.69 -42.07 11.31
CA LYS A 483 -11.46 -43.26 11.69
C LYS A 483 -11.92 -43.15 13.14
N THR A 484 -13.08 -43.71 13.40
CA THR A 484 -13.55 -43.96 14.75
C THR A 484 -12.74 -45.08 15.40
N GLY A 485 -12.32 -44.89 16.63
CA GLY A 485 -11.65 -45.91 17.42
C GLY A 485 -11.84 -45.68 18.90
N ALA A 486 -11.78 -46.73 19.69
CA ALA A 486 -11.94 -46.67 21.12
C ALA A 486 -10.73 -47.34 21.80
N ALA A 487 -10.27 -46.73 22.89
CA ALA A 487 -9.16 -47.30 23.68
C ALA A 487 -9.32 -47.04 25.18
N GLN A 488 -8.74 -47.94 25.94
CA GLN A 488 -8.63 -47.78 27.38
C GLN A 488 -7.39 -46.94 27.73
N GLY A 489 -7.55 -46.00 28.64
CA GLY A 489 -6.45 -45.32 29.28
C GLY A 489 -6.46 -45.60 30.78
N ARG A 490 -5.43 -46.27 31.27
CA ARG A 490 -5.34 -46.64 32.70
C ARG A 490 -4.07 -46.12 33.32
N HIS A 491 -4.25 -45.26 34.31
CA HIS A 491 -3.16 -44.78 35.17
C HIS A 491 -3.24 -45.41 36.55
N LYS A 492 -2.24 -46.20 36.90
CA LYS A 492 -2.11 -46.78 38.24
C LYS A 492 -0.67 -46.63 38.75
N LYS A 493 -0.51 -45.87 39.83
CA LYS A 493 0.81 -45.68 40.45
C LYS A 493 0.70 -45.85 41.98
N GLN A 494 1.54 -46.73 42.54
CA GLN A 494 1.66 -46.95 43.96
C GLN A 494 3.13 -46.83 44.34
N SER A 495 3.51 -45.74 45.01
CA SER A 495 4.89 -45.51 45.44
C SER A 495 4.90 -44.90 46.83
N GLY A 496 4.59 -45.71 47.89
CA GLY A 496 4.66 -45.31 49.29
C GLY A 496 3.86 -44.03 49.61
N GLY A 497 2.66 -44.16 50.17
CA GLY A 497 1.73 -43.07 50.45
C GLY A 497 0.41 -43.23 49.72
N ALA A 498 -0.36 -42.12 49.50
CA ALA A 498 -1.61 -42.14 48.73
C ALA A 498 -1.33 -42.58 47.28
N GLY A 499 -2.01 -43.63 46.80
CA GLY A 499 -1.93 -44.13 45.43
C GLY A 499 -2.58 -43.17 44.41
N GLN A 500 -2.32 -43.43 43.14
CA GLN A 500 -2.96 -42.73 42.03
C GLN A 500 -3.70 -43.76 41.16
N PHE A 501 -4.99 -43.56 40.93
CA PHE A 501 -5.79 -44.44 40.08
C PHE A 501 -6.76 -43.67 39.21
N GLY A 502 -6.74 -43.90 37.91
CA GLY A 502 -7.70 -43.42 36.92
C GLY A 502 -7.82 -44.41 35.78
N ASP A 503 -9.02 -44.73 35.37
CA ASP A 503 -9.28 -45.71 34.32
C ASP A 503 -10.50 -45.23 33.50
N VAL A 504 -10.28 -45.05 32.24
CA VAL A 504 -11.30 -44.53 31.31
C VAL A 504 -11.29 -45.29 29.98
N TRP A 505 -12.48 -45.49 29.43
CA TRP A 505 -12.68 -45.97 28.09
C TRP A 505 -13.28 -44.84 27.25
N ILE A 506 -12.56 -44.40 26.23
CA ILE A 506 -12.97 -43.26 25.39
C ILE A 506 -13.01 -43.70 23.94
N ARG A 507 -14.12 -43.36 23.28
CA ARG A 507 -14.31 -43.51 21.85
C ARG A 507 -14.01 -42.14 21.22
N PHE A 508 -13.14 -42.12 20.20
CA PHE A 508 -12.78 -40.97 19.43
C PHE A 508 -13.41 -41.07 18.04
N GLU A 509 -14.07 -40.03 17.62
CA GLU A 509 -14.80 -39.94 16.36
C GLU A 509 -14.39 -38.67 15.62
N PRO A 510 -14.30 -38.66 14.24
CA PRO A 510 -14.16 -37.43 13.49
C PRO A 510 -15.31 -36.46 13.76
N SER A 511 -15.03 -35.15 13.86
CA SER A 511 -15.99 -34.09 14.12
C SER A 511 -15.80 -32.91 13.18
N GLU A 512 -16.87 -32.15 12.91
CA GLU A 512 -16.81 -30.90 12.15
C GLU A 512 -16.37 -29.70 13.00
N VAL A 513 -16.47 -29.82 14.34
CA VAL A 513 -15.96 -28.83 15.27
C VAL A 513 -14.59 -29.22 15.79
N ASP A 514 -13.81 -28.25 16.22
CA ASP A 514 -12.41 -28.50 16.63
C ASP A 514 -12.30 -29.57 17.72
N PHE A 515 -13.11 -29.47 18.78
CA PHE A 515 -13.19 -30.46 19.85
C PHE A 515 -14.58 -30.53 20.47
N GLU A 516 -15.06 -31.72 20.69
CA GLU A 516 -16.33 -32.00 21.40
C GLU A 516 -16.11 -33.12 22.42
N PHE A 517 -16.59 -32.91 23.65
CA PHE A 517 -16.57 -33.93 24.69
C PHE A 517 -18.00 -34.35 25.03
N ALA A 518 -18.25 -35.64 25.07
CA ALA A 518 -19.50 -36.22 25.48
C ALA A 518 -19.31 -37.36 26.48
N SER A 519 -20.33 -37.69 27.25
CA SER A 519 -20.31 -38.83 28.16
C SER A 519 -21.54 -39.72 27.97
N GLU A 520 -21.29 -41.02 27.81
CA GLU A 520 -22.26 -42.11 27.73
C GLU A 520 -22.11 -43.08 28.92
N VAL A 521 -21.45 -42.66 29.99
CA VAL A 521 -21.19 -43.51 31.18
C VAL A 521 -22.49 -43.92 31.86
N VAL A 522 -22.66 -45.24 32.03
CA VAL A 522 -23.81 -45.84 32.70
C VAL A 522 -23.39 -46.45 34.04
N GLY A 523 -24.27 -46.43 35.06
CA GLY A 523 -24.02 -47.07 36.36
C GLY A 523 -22.97 -46.38 37.25
N GLY A 524 -22.43 -45.21 36.82
CA GLY A 524 -21.48 -44.48 37.68
C GLY A 524 -20.07 -45.09 37.71
N SER A 525 -19.68 -45.88 36.71
CA SER A 525 -18.35 -46.47 36.61
C SER A 525 -17.23 -45.43 36.71
N VAL A 526 -17.46 -44.21 36.16
CA VAL A 526 -16.70 -43.00 36.40
C VAL A 526 -17.57 -41.96 37.06
N PRO A 527 -17.25 -41.45 38.25
CA PRO A 527 -18.01 -40.41 38.93
C PRO A 527 -18.03 -39.11 38.14
N LYS A 528 -19.22 -38.43 38.05
CA LYS A 528 -19.40 -37.21 37.25
C LYS A 528 -18.47 -36.06 37.56
N ASN A 529 -17.98 -35.96 38.82
CA ASN A 529 -17.03 -34.95 39.23
C ASN A 529 -15.66 -35.09 38.58
N TYR A 530 -15.35 -36.24 37.95
CA TYR A 530 -14.08 -36.46 37.19
C TYR A 530 -14.22 -36.19 35.69
N PHE A 531 -15.44 -35.99 35.15
CA PHE A 531 -15.65 -35.67 33.73
C PHE A 531 -14.89 -34.43 33.30
N PRO A 532 -14.91 -33.30 34.03
CA PRO A 532 -14.12 -32.11 33.67
C PRO A 532 -12.61 -32.39 33.66
N ALA A 533 -12.14 -33.30 34.52
CA ALA A 533 -10.75 -33.69 34.56
C ALA A 533 -10.36 -34.54 33.31
N VAL A 534 -11.22 -35.45 32.88
CA VAL A 534 -11.05 -36.22 31.64
C VAL A 534 -11.03 -35.29 30.43
N GLU A 535 -12.02 -34.41 30.31
CA GLU A 535 -12.12 -33.43 29.21
C GLU A 535 -10.86 -32.54 29.15
N LYS A 536 -10.45 -31.98 30.28
CA LYS A 536 -9.24 -31.16 30.35
C LYS A 536 -7.99 -31.93 30.01
N GLY A 537 -7.89 -33.21 30.42
CA GLY A 537 -6.79 -34.10 30.07
C GLY A 537 -6.71 -34.38 28.57
N LEU A 538 -7.84 -34.47 27.89
CA LEU A 538 -7.90 -34.57 26.43
C LEU A 538 -7.51 -33.26 25.77
N GLN A 539 -8.05 -32.11 26.19
CA GLN A 539 -7.70 -30.80 25.68
C GLN A 539 -6.20 -30.54 25.77
N ASP A 540 -5.59 -30.84 26.93
CA ASP A 540 -4.13 -30.67 27.14
C ASP A 540 -3.31 -31.57 26.19
N CYS A 541 -3.79 -32.77 25.85
CA CYS A 541 -3.10 -33.70 24.96
C CYS A 541 -3.31 -33.36 23.47
N LEU A 542 -4.42 -32.76 23.10
CA LEU A 542 -4.70 -32.32 21.73
C LEU A 542 -3.88 -31.10 21.30
N VAL A 543 -3.27 -30.38 22.24
CA VAL A 543 -2.33 -29.28 21.91
C VAL A 543 -1.10 -29.79 21.16
N HIS A 544 -0.67 -31.04 21.43
CA HIS A 544 0.47 -31.67 20.77
C HIS A 544 0.08 -33.00 20.17
N GLY A 545 -0.18 -33.01 18.87
CA GLY A 545 -0.63 -34.18 18.14
C GLY A 545 0.41 -35.30 18.02
N PRO A 546 -0.04 -36.54 17.72
CA PRO A 546 0.80 -37.73 17.77
C PRO A 546 1.79 -37.88 16.60
N LEU A 547 1.59 -37.17 15.46
CA LEU A 547 2.41 -37.34 14.26
C LEU A 547 3.65 -36.44 14.27
N ALA A 548 3.41 -35.14 14.36
CA ALA A 548 4.46 -34.12 14.32
C ALA A 548 4.38 -33.13 15.49
N GLY A 549 3.36 -33.23 16.34
CA GLY A 549 3.14 -32.34 17.47
C GLY A 549 2.30 -31.11 17.14
N PHE A 550 1.64 -31.09 15.97
CA PHE A 550 0.68 -30.03 15.61
C PHE A 550 -0.59 -30.14 16.44
N PRO A 551 -1.29 -29.05 16.75
CA PRO A 551 -2.58 -29.11 17.43
C PRO A 551 -3.57 -30.00 16.68
N VAL A 552 -4.29 -30.86 17.41
CA VAL A 552 -5.30 -31.76 16.86
C VAL A 552 -6.65 -31.10 16.87
N ILE A 553 -7.35 -31.11 15.75
CA ILE A 553 -8.71 -30.57 15.59
C ILE A 553 -9.64 -31.60 14.94
N GLY A 554 -10.95 -31.35 15.00
CA GLY A 554 -11.94 -32.22 14.37
C GLY A 554 -12.14 -33.54 15.12
N VAL A 555 -12.16 -33.51 16.45
CA VAL A 555 -12.24 -34.71 17.30
C VAL A 555 -13.41 -34.62 18.27
N ARG A 556 -14.30 -35.61 18.20
CA ARG A 556 -15.28 -35.87 19.24
C ARG A 556 -14.81 -37.00 20.12
N ALA A 557 -14.73 -36.78 21.42
CA ALA A 557 -14.34 -37.76 22.43
C ALA A 557 -15.54 -38.14 23.29
N VAL A 558 -15.89 -39.41 23.31
CA VAL A 558 -17.03 -39.94 24.07
C VAL A 558 -16.52 -40.86 25.17
N LEU A 559 -16.60 -40.40 26.41
CA LEU A 559 -16.31 -41.22 27.59
C LEU A 559 -17.50 -42.16 27.82
N TYR A 560 -17.32 -43.47 27.64
CA TYR A 560 -18.44 -44.41 27.75
C TYR A 560 -18.32 -45.43 28.90
N ASP A 561 -17.09 -45.70 29.42
CA ASP A 561 -16.88 -46.57 30.53
C ASP A 561 -15.56 -46.23 31.30
N GLY A 562 -15.32 -46.88 32.42
CA GLY A 562 -14.11 -46.76 33.20
C GLY A 562 -14.23 -47.40 34.60
N SER A 563 -13.30 -47.06 35.46
CA SER A 563 -13.37 -47.43 36.85
C SER A 563 -12.65 -46.42 37.76
N TYR A 564 -13.01 -46.38 39.02
CA TYR A 564 -12.39 -45.52 40.00
C TYR A 564 -12.08 -46.30 41.29
N HIS A 565 -11.13 -45.77 42.06
CA HIS A 565 -10.81 -46.29 43.37
C HIS A 565 -11.21 -45.28 44.45
N PRO A 566 -11.97 -45.68 45.49
CA PRO A 566 -12.52 -44.72 46.45
C PRO A 566 -11.51 -43.81 47.17
N VAL A 567 -10.26 -44.29 47.31
CA VAL A 567 -9.18 -43.60 48.02
C VAL A 567 -8.12 -43.01 47.09
N ASP A 568 -7.75 -43.73 45.99
CA ASP A 568 -6.60 -43.35 45.17
C ASP A 568 -7.00 -42.56 43.91
N SER A 569 -8.28 -42.41 43.64
CA SER A 569 -8.73 -41.64 42.48
C SER A 569 -8.75 -40.14 42.78
N ASN A 570 -8.17 -39.38 41.86
CA ASN A 570 -8.17 -37.91 41.86
C ASN A 570 -8.19 -37.36 40.44
N GLU A 571 -8.39 -36.05 40.29
CA GLU A 571 -8.47 -35.37 39.00
C GLU A 571 -7.23 -35.57 38.14
N ILE A 572 -6.01 -35.53 38.73
CA ILE A 572 -4.74 -35.70 38.03
C ILE A 572 -4.65 -37.10 37.41
N SER A 573 -5.12 -38.13 38.15
CA SER A 573 -5.13 -39.50 37.65
C SER A 573 -6.04 -39.70 36.46
N PHE A 574 -7.20 -39.05 36.46
CA PHE A 574 -8.13 -39.09 35.30
C PHE A 574 -7.66 -38.27 34.10
N LYS A 575 -6.96 -37.14 34.33
CA LYS A 575 -6.27 -36.42 33.25
C LYS A 575 -5.24 -37.30 32.56
N ILE A 576 -4.39 -37.95 33.33
CA ILE A 576 -3.36 -38.86 32.78
C ILE A 576 -3.99 -40.06 32.09
N ALA A 577 -5.05 -40.64 32.67
CA ALA A 577 -5.77 -41.75 32.04
C ALA A 577 -6.39 -41.33 30.70
N ALA A 578 -6.96 -40.16 30.60
CA ALA A 578 -7.50 -39.61 29.34
C ALA A 578 -6.41 -39.46 28.27
N ALA A 579 -5.27 -38.90 28.61
CA ALA A 579 -4.14 -38.78 27.70
C ALA A 579 -3.57 -40.14 27.23
N LEU A 580 -3.52 -41.14 28.13
CA LEU A 580 -3.14 -42.50 27.79
C LEU A 580 -4.14 -43.17 26.83
N SER A 581 -5.46 -42.93 27.03
CA SER A 581 -6.51 -43.42 26.16
C SER A 581 -6.33 -42.86 24.74
N PHE A 582 -6.12 -41.53 24.59
CA PHE A 582 -5.88 -40.91 23.32
C PHE A 582 -4.63 -41.48 22.62
N LYS A 583 -3.53 -41.62 23.37
CA LYS A 583 -2.28 -42.17 22.81
C LYS A 583 -2.45 -43.60 22.29
N GLU A 584 -3.20 -44.45 22.95
CA GLU A 584 -3.50 -45.82 22.48
C GLU A 584 -4.47 -45.77 21.31
N ALA A 585 -5.47 -44.91 21.33
CA ALA A 585 -6.41 -44.76 20.27
C ALA A 585 -5.77 -44.29 18.96
N CYS A 586 -4.68 -43.53 19.01
CA CYS A 586 -3.93 -43.08 17.81
C CYS A 586 -3.49 -44.21 16.87
N LYS A 587 -3.33 -45.41 17.40
CA LYS A 587 -3.02 -46.61 16.59
C LYS A 587 -4.20 -47.08 15.73
N LEU A 588 -5.43 -46.67 16.06
CA LEU A 588 -6.68 -47.13 15.47
C LEU A 588 -7.39 -46.05 14.63
N ILE A 589 -7.27 -44.78 15.05
CA ILE A 589 -8.05 -43.66 14.52
C ILE A 589 -7.47 -43.01 13.25
N LYS A 590 -6.37 -43.53 12.72
CA LYS A 590 -5.68 -43.05 11.51
C LYS A 590 -5.47 -41.53 11.54
N PRO A 591 -4.56 -41.01 12.39
CA PRO A 591 -4.26 -39.57 12.41
C PRO A 591 -3.61 -39.14 11.09
N THR A 592 -3.92 -37.91 10.64
CA THR A 592 -3.36 -37.29 9.43
C THR A 592 -3.09 -35.81 9.66
N ILE A 593 -2.35 -35.17 8.72
CA ILE A 593 -2.03 -33.74 8.78
C ILE A 593 -3.02 -32.96 7.91
N LEU A 594 -3.43 -31.81 8.41
CA LEU A 594 -4.18 -30.79 7.69
C LEU A 594 -3.30 -29.59 7.40
N GLU A 595 -3.45 -29.02 6.20
CA GLU A 595 -2.83 -27.78 5.78
C GLU A 595 -3.85 -26.66 5.62
N PRO A 596 -3.47 -25.39 5.91
CA PRO A 596 -4.36 -24.24 5.69
C PRO A 596 -4.55 -24.01 4.18
N VAL A 597 -5.79 -23.79 3.77
CA VAL A 597 -6.19 -23.44 2.42
C VAL A 597 -6.61 -21.99 2.38
N MET A 598 -6.05 -21.26 1.42
CA MET A 598 -6.30 -19.84 1.21
C MET A 598 -7.17 -19.65 -0.04
N GLU A 599 -8.18 -18.79 0.05
CA GLU A 599 -8.81 -18.20 -1.13
C GLU A 599 -7.87 -17.14 -1.69
N VAL A 600 -7.51 -17.28 -2.94
CA VAL A 600 -6.65 -16.37 -3.67
C VAL A 600 -7.46 -15.74 -4.79
N LYS A 601 -7.49 -14.41 -4.85
CA LYS A 601 -8.07 -13.65 -5.97
C LYS A 601 -6.93 -13.00 -6.74
N VAL A 602 -6.79 -13.35 -8.01
CA VAL A 602 -5.74 -12.86 -8.89
C VAL A 602 -6.35 -12.01 -9.99
N ILE A 603 -5.93 -10.74 -10.06
CA ILE A 603 -6.37 -9.79 -11.10
C ILE A 603 -5.25 -9.66 -12.13
N VAL A 604 -5.55 -10.01 -13.38
CA VAL A 604 -4.60 -9.95 -14.51
C VAL A 604 -5.28 -9.46 -15.78
N LYS A 605 -4.50 -9.02 -16.78
CA LYS A 605 -5.00 -8.81 -18.15
C LYS A 605 -5.43 -10.14 -18.75
N SER A 606 -6.40 -10.12 -19.68
CA SER A 606 -6.95 -11.33 -20.30
C SER A 606 -5.89 -12.25 -20.91
N ASP A 607 -4.81 -11.69 -21.43
CA ASP A 607 -3.69 -12.43 -22.05
C ASP A 607 -2.98 -13.39 -21.10
N TYR A 608 -2.96 -13.08 -19.79
CA TYR A 608 -2.26 -13.88 -18.77
C TYR A 608 -3.16 -14.89 -18.04
N VAL A 609 -4.47 -14.92 -18.34
CA VAL A 609 -5.42 -15.81 -17.65
C VAL A 609 -5.02 -17.28 -17.78
N GLY A 610 -4.62 -17.72 -18.97
CA GLY A 610 -4.19 -19.10 -19.22
C GLY A 610 -2.96 -19.49 -18.39
N ASP A 611 -1.97 -18.63 -18.33
CA ASP A 611 -0.72 -18.85 -17.57
C ASP A 611 -0.99 -18.93 -16.07
N VAL A 612 -1.81 -18.01 -15.54
CA VAL A 612 -2.19 -17.99 -14.12
C VAL A 612 -2.99 -19.24 -13.75
N MET A 613 -3.96 -19.65 -14.56
CA MET A 613 -4.72 -20.88 -14.32
C MET A 613 -3.83 -22.11 -14.32
N GLY A 614 -2.90 -22.20 -15.28
CA GLY A 614 -1.92 -23.28 -15.36
C GLY A 614 -1.01 -23.32 -14.13
N ASP A 615 -0.59 -22.16 -13.63
CA ASP A 615 0.23 -22.05 -12.43
C ASP A 615 -0.56 -22.42 -11.15
N MET A 616 -1.82 -21.97 -11.02
CA MET A 616 -2.69 -22.38 -9.91
C MET A 616 -2.86 -23.90 -9.83
N ASN A 617 -3.07 -24.55 -10.95
CA ASN A 617 -3.17 -26.01 -11.00
C ASN A 617 -1.86 -26.70 -10.56
N LYS A 618 -0.70 -26.17 -10.96
CA LYS A 618 0.61 -26.70 -10.50
C LYS A 618 0.78 -26.56 -8.99
N ARG A 619 0.20 -25.52 -8.38
CA ARG A 619 0.20 -25.24 -6.93
C ARG A 619 -0.90 -25.99 -6.18
N ARG A 620 -1.44 -27.03 -6.75
CA ARG A 620 -2.55 -27.80 -6.15
C ARG A 620 -3.81 -26.95 -5.91
N GLY A 621 -3.94 -25.82 -6.61
CA GLY A 621 -5.05 -24.90 -6.47
C GLY A 621 -6.28 -25.39 -7.23
N GLN A 622 -7.45 -25.11 -6.69
CA GLN A 622 -8.73 -25.31 -7.33
C GLN A 622 -9.31 -23.97 -7.78
N VAL A 623 -9.38 -23.73 -9.09
CA VAL A 623 -10.01 -22.52 -9.62
C VAL A 623 -11.52 -22.63 -9.44
N LEU A 624 -12.10 -21.63 -8.78
CA LEU A 624 -13.53 -21.54 -8.45
C LEU A 624 -14.31 -20.74 -9.50
N GLY A 625 -13.69 -19.71 -10.09
CA GLY A 625 -14.34 -18.84 -11.06
C GLY A 625 -13.39 -17.82 -11.69
N ILE A 626 -13.89 -17.20 -12.77
CA ILE A 626 -13.21 -16.10 -13.47
C ILE A 626 -14.27 -15.04 -13.74
N ASP A 627 -14.09 -13.84 -13.21
CA ASP A 627 -15.00 -12.72 -13.35
C ASP A 627 -14.36 -11.63 -14.22
N PRO A 628 -15.03 -11.16 -15.27
CA PRO A 628 -14.53 -10.05 -16.06
C PRO A 628 -14.55 -8.73 -15.27
N LEU A 629 -13.48 -7.97 -15.41
CA LEU A 629 -13.34 -6.62 -14.85
C LEU A 629 -13.21 -5.59 -15.98
N PRO A 630 -13.44 -4.29 -15.70
CA PRO A 630 -13.20 -3.22 -16.66
C PRO A 630 -11.76 -3.25 -17.23
N ASN A 631 -11.58 -2.58 -18.38
CA ASN A 631 -10.27 -2.43 -19.05
C ASN A 631 -9.60 -3.75 -19.45
N GLY A 632 -10.38 -4.77 -19.84
CA GLY A 632 -9.86 -6.06 -20.32
C GLY A 632 -9.15 -6.89 -19.25
N LYS A 633 -9.41 -6.62 -17.97
CA LYS A 633 -8.88 -7.39 -16.84
C LYS A 633 -9.84 -8.53 -16.45
N GLN A 634 -9.29 -9.54 -15.79
CA GLN A 634 -10.03 -10.70 -15.27
C GLN A 634 -9.63 -10.93 -13.81
N CYS A 635 -10.59 -11.30 -12.97
CA CYS A 635 -10.36 -11.74 -11.60
C CYS A 635 -10.52 -13.25 -11.52
N ILE A 636 -9.43 -13.96 -11.26
CA ILE A 636 -9.41 -15.41 -11.07
C ILE A 636 -9.51 -15.69 -9.58
N THR A 637 -10.53 -16.44 -9.16
CA THR A 637 -10.69 -16.87 -7.76
C THR A 637 -10.33 -18.34 -7.65
N ALA A 638 -9.42 -18.70 -6.75
CA ALA A 638 -8.97 -20.07 -6.52
C ALA A 638 -8.76 -20.36 -5.03
N GLU A 639 -8.96 -21.61 -4.62
CA GLU A 639 -8.50 -22.11 -3.32
C GLU A 639 -7.17 -22.83 -3.49
N VAL A 640 -6.15 -22.41 -2.74
CA VAL A 640 -4.78 -22.91 -2.86
C VAL A 640 -4.19 -23.16 -1.46
N PRO A 641 -3.45 -24.27 -1.24
CA PRO A 641 -2.73 -24.48 0.02
C PRO A 641 -1.73 -23.36 0.31
N GLU A 642 -1.68 -22.85 1.54
CA GLU A 642 -0.80 -21.75 1.92
C GLU A 642 0.67 -22.05 1.62
N ALA A 643 1.10 -23.28 1.80
CA ALA A 643 2.48 -23.72 1.52
C ALA A 643 2.91 -23.47 0.06
N GLU A 644 1.97 -23.46 -0.89
CA GLU A 644 2.26 -23.29 -2.32
C GLU A 644 2.30 -21.82 -2.75
N ILE A 645 1.85 -20.88 -1.89
CA ILE A 645 1.73 -19.46 -2.24
C ILE A 645 2.63 -18.53 -1.42
N THR A 646 3.53 -19.07 -0.60
CA THR A 646 4.43 -18.25 0.23
C THR A 646 5.31 -17.30 -0.60
N LYS A 647 5.67 -17.68 -1.83
CA LYS A 647 6.49 -16.87 -2.78
C LYS A 647 5.69 -16.41 -4.01
N TYR A 648 4.37 -16.59 -3.99
CA TYR A 648 3.52 -16.35 -5.15
C TYR A 648 3.56 -14.90 -5.67
N ALA A 649 3.76 -13.91 -4.80
CA ALA A 649 3.92 -12.51 -5.20
C ALA A 649 5.04 -12.31 -6.23
N THR A 650 6.17 -12.96 -6.02
CA THR A 650 7.34 -12.87 -6.92
C THR A 650 7.06 -13.60 -8.23
N ASP A 651 6.48 -14.79 -8.14
CA ASP A 651 6.20 -15.61 -9.31
C ASP A 651 5.12 -14.98 -10.20
N LEU A 652 4.07 -14.41 -9.62
CA LEU A 652 3.03 -13.69 -10.35
C LEU A 652 3.59 -12.47 -11.09
N LYS A 653 4.44 -11.68 -10.44
CA LYS A 653 5.11 -10.53 -11.09
C LYS A 653 5.95 -10.97 -12.29
N ALA A 654 6.70 -12.05 -12.17
CA ALA A 654 7.50 -12.59 -13.26
C ALA A 654 6.62 -13.10 -14.43
N MET A 655 5.54 -13.79 -14.13
CA MET A 655 4.61 -14.40 -15.11
C MET A 655 3.82 -13.34 -15.88
N THR A 656 3.44 -12.24 -15.23
CA THR A 656 2.53 -11.22 -15.75
C THR A 656 3.22 -9.91 -16.09
N GLN A 657 4.55 -9.91 -16.19
CA GLN A 657 5.35 -8.69 -16.40
C GLN A 657 4.99 -7.57 -15.40
N ALA A 658 4.83 -7.95 -14.13
CA ALA A 658 4.41 -7.11 -13.01
C ALA A 658 2.99 -6.50 -13.12
N SER A 659 2.15 -6.95 -14.07
CA SER A 659 0.77 -6.45 -14.19
C SER A 659 -0.23 -7.15 -13.26
N GLY A 660 0.10 -8.36 -12.78
CA GLY A 660 -0.77 -9.17 -11.93
C GLY A 660 -0.76 -8.72 -10.47
N ARG A 661 -1.93 -8.72 -9.85
CA ARG A 661 -2.12 -8.49 -8.42
C ARG A 661 -2.87 -9.65 -7.80
N PHE A 662 -2.62 -9.91 -6.54
CA PHE A 662 -3.43 -10.89 -5.81
C PHE A 662 -3.68 -10.45 -4.37
N SER A 663 -4.75 -11.00 -3.84
CA SER A 663 -5.07 -10.99 -2.42
C SER A 663 -5.32 -12.41 -1.93
N ARG A 664 -5.13 -12.65 -0.63
CA ARG A 664 -5.34 -13.97 -0.03
C ARG A 664 -6.12 -13.86 1.27
N ARG A 665 -6.97 -14.87 1.55
CA ARG A 665 -7.76 -14.97 2.77
C ARG A 665 -7.81 -16.44 3.20
N PHE A 666 -7.61 -16.71 4.49
CA PHE A 666 -7.80 -18.05 5.04
C PHE A 666 -9.27 -18.50 4.89
N VAL A 667 -9.49 -19.72 4.47
CA VAL A 667 -10.83 -20.33 4.31
C VAL A 667 -11.04 -21.49 5.27
N ARG A 668 -10.19 -22.50 5.21
CA ARG A 668 -10.34 -23.74 5.97
C ARG A 668 -9.04 -24.52 6.04
N TYR A 669 -9.05 -25.58 6.83
CA TYR A 669 -8.06 -26.64 6.77
C TYR A 669 -8.50 -27.76 5.81
N ALA A 670 -7.57 -28.38 5.11
CA ALA A 670 -7.79 -29.54 4.23
C ALA A 670 -6.70 -30.59 4.39
N ASP A 671 -7.00 -31.82 3.99
CA ASP A 671 -6.04 -32.93 4.06
C ASP A 671 -4.79 -32.66 3.21
N VAL A 672 -3.62 -32.85 3.82
CA VAL A 672 -2.37 -32.94 3.08
C VAL A 672 -2.34 -34.24 2.28
N PRO A 673 -1.95 -34.22 1.00
CA PRO A 673 -1.76 -35.42 0.19
C PRO A 673 -0.81 -36.42 0.87
N GLU A 674 -1.16 -37.71 0.87
CA GLU A 674 -0.47 -38.75 1.66
C GLU A 674 1.05 -38.81 1.41
N HIS A 675 1.48 -38.57 0.15
CA HIS A 675 2.90 -38.54 -0.22
C HIS A 675 3.69 -37.34 0.37
N LEU A 676 3.01 -36.26 0.80
CA LEU A 676 3.64 -35.08 1.45
C LEU A 676 3.68 -35.20 2.97
N VAL A 677 2.78 -35.96 3.57
CA VAL A 677 2.68 -36.13 5.04
C VAL A 677 4.02 -36.55 5.66
N ALA A 678 4.65 -37.58 5.10
CA ALA A 678 5.93 -38.08 5.59
C ALA A 678 7.05 -37.02 5.54
N LYS A 679 7.06 -36.20 4.47
CA LYS A 679 8.02 -35.13 4.28
C LYS A 679 7.83 -34.03 5.34
N ILE A 680 6.59 -33.58 5.55
CA ILE A 680 6.25 -32.56 6.54
C ILE A 680 6.64 -33.00 7.95
N ILE A 681 6.34 -34.27 8.32
CA ILE A 681 6.73 -34.82 9.62
C ILE A 681 8.25 -34.83 9.80
N ALA A 682 8.99 -35.20 8.74
CA ALA A 682 10.44 -35.27 8.80
C ALA A 682 11.09 -33.89 8.90
N GLU A 683 10.57 -32.90 8.20
CA GLU A 683 11.05 -31.52 8.25
C GLU A 683 10.81 -30.89 9.63
N TYR A 684 9.60 -31.04 10.16
CA TYR A 684 9.28 -30.49 11.49
C TYR A 684 10.09 -31.13 12.63
N LYS A 685 10.35 -32.45 12.57
CA LYS A 685 11.18 -33.16 13.56
C LYS A 685 12.67 -32.79 13.51
N LYS A 686 13.15 -32.21 12.41
CA LYS A 686 14.54 -31.75 12.31
C LYS A 686 14.72 -30.34 12.86
N GLU A 687 13.64 -29.56 12.91
CA GLU A 687 13.68 -28.16 13.37
C GLU A 687 13.45 -28.01 14.88
N ASN A 688 12.82 -29.02 15.50
CA ASN A 688 12.57 -29.12 16.95
C ASN A 688 13.37 -30.27 17.58
#